data_c0c27a9439b68cbbd061b5fd1943a3e2
#
_entry.id   c0c27a9439b68cbbd061b5fd1943a3e2
#
_cell.length_a   1.000
_cell.length_b   1.000
_cell.length_c   1.000
_cell.angle_alpha   90.00
_cell.angle_beta   90.00
_cell.angle_gamma   90.00
#
_symmetry.space_group_name_H-M   'P 1'
#
loop_
_entity.id
_entity.type
_entity.pdbx_description
1 polymer ?
#
loop_
_entity_poly.entity_id
_entity_poly.type
_entity_poly.pdbx_seq_one_letter_code
_entity_poly.pdbx_strand_id
1 'polypeptide(L)'
;MSESKFSSFIPDIIAGTINGIIIIVSAMALAALVFTGPLAGFLPQGIGILLLGSLIFALFSAFTSKFPIILSAPQDIPIAILALMALTLIASDGAHWSGNELFSFMFVAIGMTSVLVGIFFYILGQFRLGKLVRFIPYPVVGGFLAGTGWLIVKFSFSMMTDQDLTLDSALTFFNQPLLIKWLPGFVFGVGMLLAGRFFSHYLLYLAILLGGIIIFYLVMYFLGYSFSSLENLGYLLGPFPKGGLLPGSLHAHLFSFQWNIYFAHLPAIATMMVLSAISVLFNYSGLELTVKKDFNLDRELKLTGLSNILVGIGGGSPGYLTLSETTMAHSIGAKTNISSITVAILCGITLLFGADVLSVFPKVILGGLLLNLGISFLEQWLYDTWGRISTMDYGVIVIILIVIGTIGFLEGIAVGLLMSIALFVINYSKVEVIKHELSGQTLHSNVERSEKLNSVVKLRGNQIFILPLQGFIFFGTAHRLLERVTDRLAHDTEEKLTYLIFDFRQVTGLDSSTINSFNKLHIMAENKVFRVLFCDIKKFMAQQLAVEGLLPDDSGLFLEFSDLDHGLEWCEEQIIDQEEAATVESIKTSESFKTRFVDIAIYFKTMDVKPGTLIIEQGKDPNGIYFIESGRITVQLETEKGKDIRLKSMGD
;
A
#
# COMPACT_ATOMS: atom_id res chain seq x y z
N MET A 1 9.00 -29.10 -44.87
CA MET A 1 9.46 -28.31 -43.70
C MET A 1 8.89 -26.90 -43.61
N SER A 2 8.18 -26.35 -44.60
CA SER A 2 7.58 -25.00 -44.59
C SER A 2 6.16 -24.95 -44.01
N GLU A 3 5.34 -25.98 -44.21
CA GLU A 3 3.94 -25.99 -43.73
C GLU A 3 3.82 -26.13 -42.19
N SER A 4 4.79 -26.80 -41.52
CA SER A 4 4.75 -26.95 -40.06
C SER A 4 5.08 -25.66 -39.28
N LYS A 5 5.84 -24.73 -39.87
CA LYS A 5 6.17 -23.43 -39.26
C LYS A 5 5.01 -22.43 -39.37
N PHE A 6 4.26 -22.46 -40.48
CA PHE A 6 3.15 -21.54 -40.67
C PHE A 6 1.98 -21.89 -39.74
N SER A 7 1.68 -23.17 -39.54
CA SER A 7 0.66 -23.61 -38.59
C SER A 7 0.96 -23.26 -37.13
N SER A 8 2.23 -23.03 -36.77
CA SER A 8 2.61 -22.65 -35.41
C SER A 8 2.32 -21.17 -35.06
N PHE A 9 2.13 -20.30 -36.09
CA PHE A 9 1.84 -18.87 -35.90
C PHE A 9 0.34 -18.53 -35.94
N ILE A 10 -0.50 -19.48 -36.34
CA ILE A 10 -1.97 -19.25 -36.42
C ILE A 10 -2.55 -18.81 -35.06
N PRO A 11 -2.24 -19.46 -33.91
CA PRO A 11 -2.74 -18.99 -32.62
C PRO A 11 -2.28 -17.58 -32.27
N ASP A 12 -1.05 -17.18 -32.64
CA ASP A 12 -0.52 -15.84 -32.39
C ASP A 12 -1.29 -14.78 -33.20
N ILE A 13 -1.58 -15.05 -34.48
CA ILE A 13 -2.33 -14.15 -35.35
C ILE A 13 -3.79 -14.04 -34.88
N ILE A 14 -4.42 -15.17 -34.51
CA ILE A 14 -5.79 -15.18 -33.97
C ILE A 14 -5.85 -14.37 -32.68
N ALA A 15 -4.95 -14.63 -31.73
CA ALA A 15 -4.89 -13.90 -30.48
C ALA A 15 -4.63 -12.39 -30.70
N GLY A 16 -3.69 -12.06 -31.57
CA GLY A 16 -3.42 -10.68 -31.94
C GLY A 16 -4.59 -9.98 -32.59
N THR A 17 -5.35 -10.68 -33.45
CA THR A 17 -6.54 -10.11 -34.10
C THR A 17 -7.66 -9.85 -33.10
N ILE A 18 -7.97 -10.80 -32.24
CA ILE A 18 -9.00 -10.67 -31.22
C ILE A 18 -8.66 -9.54 -30.25
N ASN A 19 -7.43 -9.54 -29.73
CA ASN A 19 -6.96 -8.51 -28.81
C ASN A 19 -6.87 -7.13 -29.48
N GLY A 20 -6.46 -7.07 -30.74
CA GLY A 20 -6.44 -5.84 -31.53
C GLY A 20 -7.82 -5.19 -31.65
N ILE A 21 -8.86 -5.99 -31.94
CA ILE A 21 -10.24 -5.50 -31.98
C ILE A 21 -10.67 -4.97 -30.59
N ILE A 22 -10.38 -5.73 -29.51
CA ILE A 22 -10.74 -5.31 -28.16
C ILE A 22 -10.02 -4.00 -27.79
N ILE A 23 -8.72 -3.87 -28.07
CA ILE A 23 -7.94 -2.67 -27.79
C ILE A 23 -8.47 -1.46 -28.60
N ILE A 24 -8.85 -1.65 -29.86
CA ILE A 24 -9.44 -0.58 -30.69
C ILE A 24 -10.75 -0.09 -30.07
N VAL A 25 -11.64 -1.00 -29.69
CA VAL A 25 -12.94 -0.64 -29.09
C VAL A 25 -12.74 -0.01 -27.70
N SER A 26 -11.81 -0.51 -26.90
CA SER A 26 -11.44 0.10 -25.63
C SER A 26 -10.87 1.50 -25.81
N ALA A 27 -10.03 1.72 -26.82
CA ALA A 27 -9.51 3.04 -27.16
C ALA A 27 -10.63 4.02 -27.52
N MET A 28 -11.65 3.59 -28.26
CA MET A 28 -12.83 4.41 -28.55
C MET A 28 -13.58 4.79 -27.29
N ALA A 29 -13.86 3.82 -26.40
CA ALA A 29 -14.57 4.04 -25.16
C ALA A 29 -13.80 4.99 -24.22
N LEU A 30 -12.50 4.79 -24.08
CA LEU A 30 -11.63 5.62 -23.24
C LEU A 30 -11.42 7.02 -23.83
N ALA A 31 -11.31 7.15 -25.16
CA ALA A 31 -11.25 8.46 -25.81
C ALA A 31 -12.55 9.25 -25.58
N ALA A 32 -13.71 8.58 -25.70
CA ALA A 32 -14.99 9.21 -25.46
C ALA A 32 -15.13 9.75 -24.03
N LEU A 33 -14.46 9.14 -23.06
CA LEU A 33 -14.44 9.60 -21.67
C LEU A 33 -13.72 10.96 -21.52
N VAL A 34 -12.63 11.17 -22.26
CA VAL A 34 -11.83 12.41 -22.20
C VAL A 34 -12.40 13.52 -23.10
N PHE A 35 -12.84 13.17 -24.31
CA PHE A 35 -13.24 14.12 -25.35
C PHE A 35 -14.75 14.34 -25.33
N THR A 36 -15.22 15.15 -24.37
CA THR A 36 -16.63 15.41 -24.07
C THR A 36 -16.97 16.89 -24.04
N GLY A 37 -18.24 17.25 -24.06
CA GLY A 37 -18.70 18.63 -24.04
C GLY A 37 -18.05 19.44 -25.17
N PRO A 38 -17.32 20.55 -24.89
CA PRO A 38 -16.63 21.34 -25.89
C PRO A 38 -15.56 20.58 -26.69
N LEU A 39 -15.04 19.47 -26.15
CA LEU A 39 -14.05 18.60 -26.81
C LEU A 39 -14.69 17.50 -27.66
N ALA A 40 -16.01 17.32 -27.65
CA ALA A 40 -16.70 16.22 -28.37
C ALA A 40 -16.42 16.23 -29.89
N GLY A 41 -16.24 17.41 -30.47
CA GLY A 41 -15.88 17.54 -31.89
C GLY A 41 -14.50 16.98 -32.25
N PHE A 42 -13.64 16.77 -31.25
CA PHE A 42 -12.28 16.22 -31.39
C PHE A 42 -12.17 14.75 -31.01
N LEU A 43 -13.29 14.07 -30.78
CA LEU A 43 -13.31 12.65 -30.45
C LEU A 43 -12.53 11.77 -31.47
N PRO A 44 -12.60 12.00 -32.79
CA PRO A 44 -11.78 11.25 -33.74
C PRO A 44 -10.29 11.35 -33.51
N GLN A 45 -9.79 12.56 -33.20
CA GLN A 45 -8.39 12.80 -32.87
C GLN A 45 -8.03 12.18 -31.51
N GLY A 46 -8.96 12.22 -30.55
CA GLY A 46 -8.83 11.54 -29.26
C GLY A 46 -8.66 10.03 -29.41
N ILE A 47 -9.48 9.40 -30.25
CA ILE A 47 -9.33 7.98 -30.62
C ILE A 47 -7.95 7.75 -31.23
N GLY A 48 -7.53 8.65 -32.14
CA GLY A 48 -6.21 8.61 -32.77
C GLY A 48 -5.04 8.66 -31.74
N ILE A 49 -5.14 9.51 -30.73
CA ILE A 49 -4.15 9.60 -29.62
C ILE A 49 -4.00 8.26 -28.92
N LEU A 50 -5.12 7.59 -28.59
CA LEU A 50 -5.09 6.30 -27.87
C LEU A 50 -4.63 5.16 -28.80
N LEU A 51 -5.05 5.15 -30.07
CA LEU A 51 -4.59 4.15 -31.03
C LEU A 51 -3.09 4.28 -31.33
N LEU A 52 -2.58 5.51 -31.42
CA LEU A 52 -1.16 5.77 -31.59
C LEU A 52 -0.37 5.27 -30.39
N GLY A 53 -0.87 5.51 -29.18
CA GLY A 53 -0.32 4.96 -27.95
C GLY A 53 -0.29 3.42 -27.99
N SER A 54 -1.42 2.79 -28.36
CA SER A 54 -1.53 1.33 -28.48
C SER A 54 -0.56 0.74 -29.50
N LEU A 55 -0.42 1.38 -30.65
CA LEU A 55 0.55 1.01 -31.69
C LEU A 55 1.98 1.01 -31.14
N ILE A 56 2.39 2.11 -30.49
CA ILE A 56 3.76 2.27 -29.97
C ILE A 56 4.00 1.26 -28.84
N PHE A 57 3.05 1.09 -27.90
CA PHE A 57 3.15 0.11 -26.82
C PHE A 57 3.30 -1.32 -27.37
N ALA A 58 2.46 -1.70 -28.33
CA ALA A 58 2.48 -3.04 -28.91
C ALA A 58 3.80 -3.32 -29.65
N LEU A 59 4.31 -2.36 -30.43
CA LEU A 59 5.61 -2.47 -31.10
C LEU A 59 6.74 -2.53 -30.06
N PHE A 60 6.76 -1.65 -29.06
CA PHE A 60 7.79 -1.62 -28.05
C PHE A 60 7.84 -2.95 -27.28
N SER A 61 6.68 -3.46 -26.84
CA SER A 61 6.59 -4.75 -26.16
C SER A 61 7.06 -5.90 -27.03
N ALA A 62 6.75 -5.91 -28.33
CA ALA A 62 7.17 -6.94 -29.26
C ALA A 62 8.70 -7.06 -29.38
N PHE A 63 9.43 -5.93 -29.29
CA PHE A 63 10.88 -5.92 -29.47
C PHE A 63 11.68 -5.97 -28.17
N THR A 64 11.11 -5.54 -27.03
CA THR A 64 11.87 -5.40 -25.76
C THR A 64 11.55 -6.46 -24.73
N SER A 65 10.36 -7.07 -24.79
CA SER A 65 9.95 -8.08 -23.83
C SER A 65 10.76 -9.37 -24.02
N LYS A 66 11.29 -9.90 -22.93
CA LYS A 66 11.86 -11.26 -22.89
C LYS A 66 10.77 -12.33 -22.82
N PHE A 67 9.58 -11.92 -22.44
CA PHE A 67 8.43 -12.80 -22.36
C PHE A 67 7.67 -12.71 -23.70
N PRO A 68 7.36 -13.83 -24.35
CA PRO A 68 6.92 -13.83 -25.74
C PRO A 68 5.56 -13.16 -25.99
N ILE A 69 4.76 -12.92 -24.96
CA ILE A 69 3.43 -12.32 -25.13
C ILE A 69 3.18 -11.34 -24.00
N ILE A 70 3.56 -10.10 -24.20
CA ILE A 70 3.15 -8.98 -23.35
C ILE A 70 2.42 -7.99 -24.25
N LEU A 71 1.15 -7.76 -23.94
CA LEU A 71 0.34 -6.72 -24.56
C LEU A 71 0.26 -5.53 -23.60
N SER A 72 0.59 -4.35 -24.11
CA SER A 72 0.46 -3.09 -23.39
C SER A 72 -0.36 -2.13 -24.23
N ALA A 73 -1.19 -1.32 -23.58
CA ALA A 73 -2.05 -0.34 -24.21
C ALA A 73 -2.34 0.81 -23.23
N PRO A 74 -2.90 1.95 -23.67
CA PRO A 74 -3.50 2.95 -22.80
C PRO A 74 -4.47 2.30 -21.83
N GLN A 75 -4.41 2.72 -20.55
CA GLN A 75 -5.16 2.06 -19.48
C GLN A 75 -6.26 2.96 -18.90
N ASP A 76 -7.26 2.33 -18.33
CA ASP A 76 -8.45 2.95 -17.76
C ASP A 76 -8.13 3.97 -16.65
N ILE A 77 -7.26 3.63 -15.68
CA ILE A 77 -6.92 4.51 -14.56
C ILE A 77 -6.29 5.83 -15.02
N PRO A 78 -5.21 5.84 -15.83
CA PRO A 78 -4.67 7.09 -16.37
C PRO A 78 -5.69 7.89 -17.15
N ILE A 79 -6.47 7.23 -18.01
CA ILE A 79 -7.45 7.90 -18.86
C ILE A 79 -8.59 8.51 -18.06
N ALA A 80 -9.06 7.82 -17.02
CA ALA A 80 -10.09 8.36 -16.12
C ALA A 80 -9.62 9.64 -15.42
N ILE A 81 -8.35 9.68 -14.98
CA ILE A 81 -7.78 10.89 -14.36
C ILE A 81 -7.60 12.02 -15.40
N LEU A 82 -7.18 11.70 -16.61
CA LEU A 82 -7.13 12.67 -17.71
C LEU A 82 -8.52 13.22 -18.06
N ALA A 83 -9.55 12.38 -18.03
CA ALA A 83 -10.93 12.81 -18.22
C ALA A 83 -11.39 13.77 -17.12
N LEU A 84 -11.07 13.49 -15.86
CA LEU A 84 -11.35 14.39 -14.74
C LEU A 84 -10.58 15.71 -14.86
N MET A 85 -9.32 15.66 -15.29
CA MET A 85 -8.53 16.85 -15.60
C MET A 85 -9.19 17.68 -16.70
N ALA A 86 -9.69 17.04 -17.78
CA ALA A 86 -10.42 17.72 -18.83
C ALA A 86 -11.69 18.40 -18.31
N LEU A 87 -12.49 17.72 -17.47
CA LEU A 87 -13.71 18.26 -16.87
C LEU A 87 -13.41 19.46 -15.95
N THR A 88 -12.39 19.36 -15.09
CA THR A 88 -11.99 20.47 -14.22
C THR A 88 -11.48 21.67 -15.02
N LEU A 89 -10.70 21.42 -16.07
CA LEU A 89 -10.23 22.47 -16.99
C LEU A 89 -11.40 23.19 -17.67
N ILE A 90 -12.38 22.46 -18.21
CA ILE A 90 -13.57 23.03 -18.85
C ILE A 90 -14.39 23.88 -17.86
N ALA A 91 -14.48 23.43 -16.61
CA ALA A 91 -15.25 24.12 -15.57
C ALA A 91 -14.56 25.38 -15.00
N SER A 92 -13.22 25.48 -15.11
CA SER A 92 -12.43 26.59 -14.53
C SER A 92 -11.80 27.46 -15.62
N ASP A 93 -10.53 27.25 -15.87
CA ASP A 93 -9.70 28.12 -16.73
C ASP A 93 -10.07 28.02 -18.21
N GLY A 94 -10.55 26.87 -18.66
CA GLY A 94 -10.93 26.61 -20.05
C GLY A 94 -12.35 27.06 -20.44
N ALA A 95 -13.14 27.61 -19.50
CA ALA A 95 -14.53 28.03 -19.77
C ALA A 95 -14.66 29.09 -20.88
N HIS A 96 -13.61 29.86 -21.12
CA HIS A 96 -13.57 30.90 -22.15
C HIS A 96 -12.76 30.50 -23.41
N TRP A 97 -12.20 29.28 -23.46
CA TRP A 97 -11.37 28.82 -24.54
C TRP A 97 -12.22 28.27 -25.68
N SER A 98 -11.72 28.46 -26.90
CA SER A 98 -12.29 27.77 -28.05
C SER A 98 -12.02 26.26 -27.98
N GLY A 99 -12.84 25.47 -28.67
CA GLY A 99 -12.62 24.01 -28.70
C GLY A 99 -11.23 23.63 -29.23
N ASN A 100 -10.66 24.41 -30.18
CA ASN A 100 -9.30 24.18 -30.68
C ASN A 100 -8.23 24.44 -29.62
N GLU A 101 -8.39 25.48 -28.81
CA GLU A 101 -7.45 25.77 -27.71
C GLU A 101 -7.50 24.69 -26.64
N LEU A 102 -8.71 24.25 -26.24
CA LEU A 102 -8.91 23.14 -25.31
C LEU A 102 -8.30 21.84 -25.85
N PHE A 103 -8.54 21.53 -27.13
CA PHE A 103 -7.94 20.35 -27.75
C PHE A 103 -6.40 20.44 -27.77
N SER A 104 -5.84 21.56 -28.18
CA SER A 104 -4.39 21.78 -28.21
C SER A 104 -3.77 21.61 -26.84
N PHE A 105 -4.39 22.17 -25.79
CA PHE A 105 -3.93 22.01 -24.43
C PHE A 105 -4.01 20.54 -23.98
N MET A 106 -5.16 19.90 -24.16
CA MET A 106 -5.34 18.50 -23.74
C MET A 106 -4.41 17.55 -24.48
N PHE A 107 -4.17 17.76 -25.78
CA PHE A 107 -3.25 16.93 -26.54
C PHE A 107 -1.82 17.00 -26.00
N VAL A 108 -1.31 18.22 -25.73
CA VAL A 108 0.01 18.39 -25.11
C VAL A 108 0.04 17.84 -23.67
N ALA A 109 -1.02 18.10 -22.89
CA ALA A 109 -1.11 17.62 -21.52
C ALA A 109 -1.09 16.09 -21.44
N ILE A 110 -1.80 15.39 -22.34
CA ILE A 110 -1.79 13.91 -22.43
C ILE A 110 -0.37 13.42 -22.74
N GLY A 111 0.28 13.97 -23.76
CA GLY A 111 1.64 13.57 -24.13
C GLY A 111 2.66 13.84 -23.01
N MET A 112 2.62 15.02 -22.40
CA MET A 112 3.50 15.39 -21.28
C MET A 112 3.28 14.51 -20.07
N THR A 113 2.02 14.20 -19.75
CA THR A 113 1.68 13.30 -18.65
C THR A 113 2.21 11.89 -18.92
N SER A 114 2.13 11.39 -20.17
CA SER A 114 2.75 10.12 -20.55
C SER A 114 4.26 10.12 -20.30
N VAL A 115 4.95 11.21 -20.68
CA VAL A 115 6.40 11.35 -20.42
C VAL A 115 6.69 11.36 -18.92
N LEU A 116 5.92 12.11 -18.12
CA LEU A 116 6.11 12.17 -16.66
C LEU A 116 5.88 10.81 -15.99
N VAL A 117 4.80 10.11 -16.34
CA VAL A 117 4.53 8.73 -15.89
C VAL A 117 5.67 7.81 -16.29
N GLY A 118 6.18 7.95 -17.51
CA GLY A 118 7.31 7.17 -18.00
C GLY A 118 8.60 7.40 -17.23
N ILE A 119 8.94 8.67 -16.96
CA ILE A 119 10.10 9.03 -16.12
C ILE A 119 9.94 8.46 -14.72
N PHE A 120 8.77 8.59 -14.12
CA PHE A 120 8.44 8.09 -12.79
C PHE A 120 8.64 6.57 -12.70
N PHE A 121 8.09 5.79 -13.64
CA PHE A 121 8.26 4.34 -13.68
C PHE A 121 9.72 3.94 -13.90
N TYR A 122 10.43 4.67 -14.76
CA TYR A 122 11.85 4.42 -14.99
C TYR A 122 12.67 4.64 -13.71
N ILE A 123 12.40 5.72 -12.98
CA ILE A 123 13.04 6.03 -11.69
C ILE A 123 12.72 4.94 -10.66
N LEU A 124 11.45 4.55 -10.50
CA LEU A 124 11.05 3.49 -9.58
C LEU A 124 11.80 2.18 -9.88
N GLY A 125 11.87 1.79 -11.15
CA GLY A 125 12.58 0.58 -11.56
C GLY A 125 14.11 0.70 -11.44
N GLN A 126 14.68 1.89 -11.69
CA GLN A 126 16.13 2.11 -11.60
C GLN A 126 16.64 2.04 -10.16
N PHE A 127 15.93 2.64 -9.24
CA PHE A 127 16.29 2.68 -7.82
C PHE A 127 15.71 1.51 -7.01
N ARG A 128 15.07 0.53 -7.66
CA ARG A 128 14.43 -0.64 -7.02
C ARG A 128 13.36 -0.24 -5.98
N LEU A 129 12.67 0.86 -6.25
CA LEU A 129 11.66 1.45 -5.38
C LEU A 129 10.26 0.86 -5.57
N GLY A 130 10.08 -0.14 -6.43
CA GLY A 130 8.79 -0.80 -6.63
C GLY A 130 8.11 -1.29 -5.34
N LYS A 131 8.93 -1.58 -4.30
CA LYS A 131 8.41 -1.96 -2.98
C LYS A 131 7.74 -0.80 -2.23
N LEU A 132 8.11 0.47 -2.50
CA LEU A 132 7.55 1.64 -1.81
C LEU A 132 6.07 1.88 -2.15
N VAL A 133 5.64 1.47 -3.32
CA VAL A 133 4.25 1.58 -3.77
C VAL A 133 3.30 0.79 -2.85
N ARG A 134 3.80 -0.23 -2.13
CA ARG A 134 3.03 -1.01 -1.15
C ARG A 134 2.67 -0.24 0.14
N PHE A 135 3.23 0.95 0.35
CA PHE A 135 2.92 1.77 1.54
C PHE A 135 1.66 2.63 1.38
N ILE A 136 1.05 2.66 0.19
CA ILE A 136 -0.19 3.41 -0.01
C ILE A 136 -1.33 2.64 0.63
N PRO A 137 -2.12 3.31 1.52
CA PRO A 137 -3.21 2.66 2.20
C PRO A 137 -4.27 2.13 1.22
N TYR A 138 -4.59 0.86 1.31
CA TYR A 138 -5.59 0.19 0.48
C TYR A 138 -6.94 0.93 0.40
N PRO A 139 -7.49 1.50 1.51
CA PRO A 139 -8.76 2.22 1.46
C PRO A 139 -8.73 3.48 0.58
N VAL A 140 -7.57 4.17 0.48
CA VAL A 140 -7.44 5.35 -0.40
C VAL A 140 -7.55 4.95 -1.86
N VAL A 141 -6.82 3.89 -2.25
CA VAL A 141 -6.88 3.34 -3.61
C VAL A 141 -8.31 2.87 -3.94
N GLY A 142 -8.93 2.13 -3.00
CA GLY A 142 -10.28 1.62 -3.17
C GLY A 142 -11.32 2.73 -3.32
N GLY A 143 -11.27 3.75 -2.46
CA GLY A 143 -12.17 4.89 -2.52
C GLY A 143 -12.01 5.72 -3.79
N PHE A 144 -10.77 5.93 -4.22
CA PHE A 144 -10.45 6.58 -5.49
C PHE A 144 -11.04 5.82 -6.68
N LEU A 145 -10.81 4.50 -6.77
CA LEU A 145 -11.29 3.69 -7.90
C LEU A 145 -12.82 3.53 -7.88
N ALA A 146 -13.44 3.41 -6.71
CA ALA A 146 -14.89 3.44 -6.58
C ALA A 146 -15.46 4.80 -7.04
N GLY A 147 -14.86 5.92 -6.63
CA GLY A 147 -15.24 7.27 -7.07
C GLY A 147 -15.09 7.45 -8.57
N THR A 148 -13.98 6.99 -9.13
CA THR A 148 -13.76 6.97 -10.60
C THR A 148 -14.82 6.13 -11.29
N GLY A 149 -15.12 4.93 -10.76
CA GLY A 149 -16.18 4.06 -11.30
C GLY A 149 -17.53 4.76 -11.34
N TRP A 150 -17.91 5.48 -10.30
CA TRP A 150 -19.14 6.27 -10.26
C TRP A 150 -19.17 7.37 -11.32
N LEU A 151 -18.05 8.08 -11.50
CA LEU A 151 -17.95 9.12 -12.53
C LEU A 151 -18.04 8.55 -13.95
N ILE A 152 -17.42 7.37 -14.20
CA ILE A 152 -17.56 6.66 -15.48
C ILE A 152 -19.01 6.23 -15.71
N VAL A 153 -19.73 5.74 -14.68
CA VAL A 153 -21.16 5.43 -14.79
C VAL A 153 -21.96 6.67 -15.17
N LYS A 154 -21.80 7.80 -14.47
CA LYS A 154 -22.47 9.07 -14.86
C LYS A 154 -22.18 9.43 -16.30
N PHE A 155 -20.93 9.28 -16.70
CA PHE A 155 -20.47 9.62 -18.03
C PHE A 155 -21.03 8.70 -19.11
N SER A 156 -21.22 7.41 -18.82
CA SER A 156 -21.85 6.46 -19.75
C SER A 156 -23.26 6.91 -20.17
N PHE A 157 -24.03 7.43 -19.20
CA PHE A 157 -25.35 8.01 -19.49
C PHE A 157 -25.27 9.27 -20.32
N SER A 158 -24.33 10.17 -20.03
CA SER A 158 -24.09 11.38 -20.82
C SER A 158 -23.74 11.04 -22.28
N MET A 159 -22.88 10.02 -22.47
CA MET A 159 -22.49 9.54 -23.80
C MET A 159 -23.66 9.01 -24.63
N MET A 160 -24.62 8.32 -23.99
CA MET A 160 -25.77 7.74 -24.68
C MET A 160 -26.87 8.76 -24.97
N THR A 161 -27.01 9.79 -24.13
CA THR A 161 -28.14 10.74 -24.16
C THR A 161 -27.77 12.12 -24.64
N ASP A 162 -26.48 12.44 -24.73
CA ASP A 162 -25.93 13.78 -24.94
C ASP A 162 -26.40 14.80 -23.86
N GLN A 163 -26.73 14.30 -22.62
CA GLN A 163 -27.13 15.10 -21.47
C GLN A 163 -26.44 14.59 -20.20
N ASP A 164 -25.99 15.52 -19.35
CA ASP A 164 -25.30 15.17 -18.12
C ASP A 164 -26.28 14.65 -17.04
N LEU A 165 -25.92 13.52 -16.44
CA LEU A 165 -26.65 12.95 -15.30
C LEU A 165 -26.28 13.72 -14.01
N THR A 166 -27.17 14.64 -13.62
CA THR A 166 -27.10 15.41 -12.38
C THR A 166 -28.28 15.05 -11.46
N LEU A 167 -28.24 15.49 -10.22
CA LEU A 167 -29.36 15.27 -9.29
C LEU A 167 -30.66 15.93 -9.82
N ASP A 168 -30.53 17.11 -10.43
CA ASP A 168 -31.66 17.85 -10.98
C ASP A 168 -32.23 17.23 -12.25
N SER A 169 -31.37 16.64 -13.09
CA SER A 169 -31.77 15.99 -14.34
C SER A 169 -32.15 14.52 -14.18
N ALA A 170 -31.91 13.89 -13.02
CA ALA A 170 -32.10 12.45 -12.84
C ALA A 170 -33.53 11.96 -13.18
N LEU A 171 -34.56 12.74 -12.84
CA LEU A 171 -35.95 12.40 -13.15
C LEU A 171 -36.26 12.52 -14.65
N THR A 172 -35.57 13.41 -15.39
CA THR A 172 -35.80 13.60 -16.83
C THR A 172 -35.28 12.40 -17.64
N PHE A 173 -34.31 11.64 -17.12
CA PHE A 173 -33.80 10.41 -17.75
C PHE A 173 -34.86 9.31 -17.88
N PHE A 174 -35.92 9.34 -17.08
CA PHE A 174 -37.04 8.41 -17.18
C PHE A 174 -38.10 8.84 -18.21
N ASN A 175 -37.94 10.02 -18.83
CA ASN A 175 -38.81 10.43 -19.92
C ASN A 175 -38.53 9.58 -21.17
N GLN A 176 -39.61 9.24 -21.92
CA GLN A 176 -39.55 8.33 -23.03
C GLN A 176 -38.45 8.62 -24.08
N PRO A 177 -38.16 9.85 -24.50
CA PRO A 177 -37.12 10.11 -25.47
C PRO A 177 -35.70 9.75 -25.02
N LEU A 178 -35.38 9.99 -23.71
CA LEU A 178 -34.07 9.69 -23.14
C LEU A 178 -33.96 8.22 -22.75
N LEU A 179 -35.06 7.64 -22.22
CA LEU A 179 -35.12 6.23 -21.84
C LEU A 179 -34.77 5.30 -23.00
N ILE A 180 -35.29 5.56 -24.18
CA ILE A 180 -34.99 4.77 -25.41
C ILE A 180 -33.51 4.86 -25.78
N LYS A 181 -32.85 5.98 -25.48
CA LYS A 181 -31.42 6.16 -25.82
C LYS A 181 -30.51 5.40 -24.85
N TRP A 182 -30.76 5.43 -23.55
CA TRP A 182 -29.80 4.83 -22.59
C TRP A 182 -30.17 3.41 -22.15
N LEU A 183 -31.45 3.02 -22.11
CA LEU A 183 -31.86 1.72 -21.57
C LEU A 183 -31.26 0.53 -22.34
N PRO A 184 -31.17 0.51 -23.68
CA PRO A 184 -30.52 -0.58 -24.40
C PRO A 184 -29.04 -0.70 -24.05
N GLY A 185 -28.33 0.42 -23.89
CA GLY A 185 -26.92 0.43 -23.49
C GLY A 185 -26.73 -0.03 -22.04
N PHE A 186 -27.66 0.31 -21.17
CA PHE A 186 -27.68 -0.20 -19.79
C PHE A 186 -27.84 -1.73 -19.77
N VAL A 187 -28.82 -2.26 -20.51
CA VAL A 187 -29.04 -3.70 -20.64
C VAL A 187 -27.82 -4.40 -21.23
N PHE A 188 -27.20 -3.79 -22.24
CA PHE A 188 -25.97 -4.32 -22.85
C PHE A 188 -24.81 -4.34 -21.85
N GLY A 189 -24.53 -3.23 -21.15
CA GLY A 189 -23.42 -3.12 -20.19
C GLY A 189 -23.58 -4.06 -18.99
N VAL A 190 -24.79 -4.11 -18.40
CA VAL A 190 -25.11 -5.04 -17.30
C VAL A 190 -25.12 -6.48 -17.81
N GLY A 191 -25.64 -6.74 -18.99
CA GLY A 191 -25.61 -8.06 -19.63
C GLY A 191 -24.19 -8.57 -19.85
N MET A 192 -23.27 -7.69 -20.27
CA MET A 192 -21.86 -8.02 -20.43
C MET A 192 -21.18 -8.35 -19.09
N LEU A 193 -21.48 -7.61 -18.04
CA LEU A 193 -20.98 -7.87 -16.67
C LEU A 193 -21.48 -9.22 -16.15
N LEU A 194 -22.79 -9.49 -16.26
CA LEU A 194 -23.39 -10.73 -15.83
C LEU A 194 -22.87 -11.94 -16.62
N ALA A 195 -22.74 -11.78 -17.95
CA ALA A 195 -22.18 -12.82 -18.78
C ALA A 195 -20.75 -13.19 -18.40
N GLY A 196 -19.91 -12.18 -18.07
CA GLY A 196 -18.54 -12.40 -17.56
C GLY A 196 -18.47 -13.16 -16.23
N ARG A 197 -19.53 -13.08 -15.41
CA ARG A 197 -19.63 -13.86 -14.15
C ARG A 197 -19.97 -15.34 -14.38
N PHE A 198 -20.84 -15.64 -15.37
CA PHE A 198 -21.32 -16.99 -15.60
C PHE A 198 -20.49 -17.77 -16.62
N PHE A 199 -19.81 -17.08 -17.49
CA PHE A 199 -19.06 -17.70 -18.59
C PHE A 199 -17.62 -17.18 -18.60
N SER A 200 -16.67 -18.10 -18.50
CA SER A 200 -15.23 -17.80 -18.52
C SER A 200 -14.56 -17.98 -19.89
N HIS A 201 -15.34 -17.95 -20.98
CA HIS A 201 -14.79 -18.19 -22.33
C HIS A 201 -14.15 -16.92 -22.88
N TYR A 202 -12.93 -17.02 -23.41
CA TYR A 202 -12.13 -15.89 -23.89
C TYR A 202 -12.76 -15.09 -25.05
N LEU A 203 -13.62 -15.71 -25.87
CA LEU A 203 -14.34 -15.01 -26.96
C LEU A 203 -15.62 -14.32 -26.50
N LEU A 204 -16.01 -14.45 -25.24
CA LEU A 204 -17.30 -13.97 -24.73
C LEU A 204 -17.48 -12.47 -24.97
N TYR A 205 -16.52 -11.67 -24.55
CA TYR A 205 -16.58 -10.21 -24.67
C TYR A 205 -16.67 -9.76 -26.13
N LEU A 206 -15.88 -10.39 -27.01
CA LEU A 206 -15.93 -10.10 -28.46
C LEU A 206 -17.27 -10.53 -29.07
N ALA A 207 -17.79 -11.70 -28.70
CA ALA A 207 -19.07 -12.19 -29.19
C ALA A 207 -20.24 -11.31 -28.76
N ILE A 208 -20.26 -10.86 -27.49
CA ILE A 208 -21.29 -9.95 -26.97
C ILE A 208 -21.20 -8.60 -27.68
N LEU A 209 -19.99 -8.08 -27.88
CA LEU A 209 -19.77 -6.82 -28.58
C LEU A 209 -20.30 -6.85 -30.02
N LEU A 210 -19.84 -7.83 -30.80
CA LEU A 210 -20.29 -7.99 -32.21
C LEU A 210 -21.79 -8.30 -32.28
N GLY A 211 -22.29 -9.17 -31.38
CA GLY A 211 -23.72 -9.47 -31.28
C GLY A 211 -24.55 -8.24 -30.94
N GLY A 212 -24.07 -7.39 -30.01
CA GLY A 212 -24.73 -6.13 -29.66
C GLY A 212 -24.82 -5.14 -30.84
N ILE A 213 -23.73 -5.01 -31.59
CA ILE A 213 -23.71 -4.17 -32.82
C ILE A 213 -24.71 -4.71 -33.86
N ILE A 214 -24.68 -6.02 -34.10
CA ILE A 214 -25.60 -6.67 -35.06
C ILE A 214 -27.05 -6.48 -34.62
N ILE A 215 -27.37 -6.73 -33.36
CA ILE A 215 -28.72 -6.56 -32.81
C ILE A 215 -29.16 -5.10 -32.94
N PHE A 216 -28.30 -4.14 -32.60
CA PHE A 216 -28.62 -2.72 -32.76
C PHE A 216 -29.04 -2.37 -34.18
N TYR A 217 -28.25 -2.74 -35.19
CA TYR A 217 -28.57 -2.45 -36.58
C TYR A 217 -29.80 -3.22 -37.07
N LEU A 218 -30.02 -4.46 -36.66
CA LEU A 218 -31.22 -5.23 -36.96
C LEU A 218 -32.48 -4.54 -36.42
N VAL A 219 -32.47 -4.14 -35.16
CA VAL A 219 -33.59 -3.44 -34.50
C VAL A 219 -33.88 -2.12 -35.25
N MET A 220 -32.86 -1.32 -35.55
CA MET A 220 -33.02 -0.05 -36.23
C MET A 220 -33.55 -0.23 -37.67
N TYR A 221 -33.11 -1.29 -38.36
CA TYR A 221 -33.62 -1.64 -39.67
C TYR A 221 -35.12 -2.01 -39.62
N PHE A 222 -35.55 -2.84 -38.68
CA PHE A 222 -36.96 -3.21 -38.52
C PHE A 222 -37.85 -2.04 -38.09
N LEU A 223 -37.28 -1.04 -37.37
CA LEU A 223 -37.97 0.20 -37.05
C LEU A 223 -38.03 1.19 -38.20
N GLY A 224 -37.42 0.87 -39.35
CA GLY A 224 -37.46 1.69 -40.58
C GLY A 224 -36.48 2.89 -40.59
N TYR A 225 -35.48 2.91 -39.70
CA TYR A 225 -34.47 3.95 -39.70
C TYR A 225 -33.42 3.71 -40.78
N SER A 226 -33.15 4.74 -41.58
CA SER A 226 -32.03 4.75 -42.53
C SER A 226 -30.73 5.14 -41.81
N PHE A 227 -29.59 4.86 -42.42
CA PHE A 227 -28.27 5.19 -41.89
C PHE A 227 -28.13 6.70 -41.61
N SER A 228 -28.54 7.54 -42.54
CA SER A 228 -28.56 9.00 -42.41
C SER A 228 -29.50 9.48 -41.30
N SER A 229 -30.61 8.78 -41.06
CA SER A 229 -31.51 9.09 -39.94
C SER A 229 -30.87 8.79 -38.59
N LEU A 230 -30.14 7.69 -38.46
CA LEU A 230 -29.42 7.31 -37.23
C LEU A 230 -28.30 8.31 -36.89
N GLU A 231 -27.58 8.78 -37.89
CA GLU A 231 -26.56 9.80 -37.77
C GLU A 231 -27.15 11.14 -37.29
N ASN A 232 -28.19 11.62 -37.95
CA ASN A 232 -28.87 12.89 -37.62
C ASN A 232 -29.54 12.85 -36.22
N LEU A 233 -30.01 11.70 -35.79
CA LEU A 233 -30.61 11.50 -34.45
C LEU A 233 -29.57 11.31 -33.34
N GLY A 234 -28.27 11.25 -33.70
CA GLY A 234 -27.16 11.14 -32.76
C GLY A 234 -26.99 9.74 -32.14
N TYR A 235 -27.46 8.67 -32.81
CA TYR A 235 -27.24 7.29 -32.37
C TYR A 235 -25.87 6.75 -32.72
N LEU A 236 -25.16 7.37 -33.65
CA LEU A 236 -23.83 6.99 -34.14
C LEU A 236 -22.78 7.99 -33.65
N LEU A 237 -21.52 7.54 -33.61
CA LEU A 237 -20.39 8.38 -33.19
C LEU A 237 -20.06 9.48 -34.22
N GLY A 238 -20.24 9.18 -35.51
CA GLY A 238 -19.96 10.11 -36.62
C GLY A 238 -20.98 11.24 -36.75
N PRO A 239 -20.81 12.13 -37.78
CA PRO A 239 -19.82 12.00 -38.88
C PRO A 239 -18.39 12.37 -38.47
N PHE A 240 -17.42 11.56 -38.85
CA PHE A 240 -16.01 11.89 -38.69
C PHE A 240 -15.46 12.62 -39.93
N PRO A 241 -14.44 13.50 -39.76
CA PRO A 241 -13.76 14.13 -40.88
C PRO A 241 -13.18 13.07 -41.83
N LYS A 242 -13.31 13.30 -43.14
CA LYS A 242 -12.68 12.43 -44.13
C LYS A 242 -11.16 12.47 -43.96
N GLY A 243 -10.56 11.32 -43.76
CA GLY A 243 -9.12 11.16 -43.54
C GLY A 243 -8.81 10.17 -42.40
N GLY A 244 -7.55 10.07 -42.02
CA GLY A 244 -7.13 9.26 -40.88
C GLY A 244 -7.47 9.91 -39.55
N LEU A 245 -7.33 9.13 -38.48
CA LEU A 245 -7.54 9.58 -37.09
C LEU A 245 -6.29 10.25 -36.49
N LEU A 246 -5.26 10.52 -37.29
CA LEU A 246 -3.99 11.08 -36.81
C LEU A 246 -4.21 12.43 -36.13
N PRO A 247 -3.77 12.59 -34.84
CA PRO A 247 -4.05 13.80 -34.07
C PRO A 247 -3.21 15.04 -34.48
N GLY A 248 -2.37 14.93 -35.51
CA GLY A 248 -1.45 15.98 -35.89
C GLY A 248 -0.11 15.89 -35.15
N SER A 249 0.73 16.92 -35.29
CA SER A 249 2.04 17.00 -34.69
C SER A 249 1.98 17.65 -33.29
N LEU A 250 2.37 16.93 -32.25
CA LEU A 250 2.44 17.45 -30.89
C LEU A 250 3.28 18.74 -30.79
N HIS A 251 4.38 18.80 -31.54
CA HIS A 251 5.31 19.94 -31.53
C HIS A 251 4.65 21.27 -31.96
N ALA A 252 3.65 21.22 -32.85
CA ALA A 252 2.95 22.43 -33.29
C ALA A 252 2.16 23.12 -32.16
N HIS A 253 1.76 22.35 -31.14
CA HIS A 253 0.95 22.83 -30.02
C HIS A 253 1.77 23.22 -28.79
N LEU A 254 3.07 22.86 -28.71
CA LEU A 254 3.94 23.13 -27.55
C LEU A 254 4.17 24.63 -27.28
N PHE A 255 4.22 25.45 -28.36
CA PHE A 255 4.50 26.89 -28.23
C PHE A 255 3.35 27.69 -27.60
N SER A 256 2.12 27.21 -27.72
CA SER A 256 0.92 27.84 -27.15
C SER A 256 0.50 27.23 -25.82
N PHE A 257 1.29 26.29 -25.28
CA PHE A 257 0.93 25.53 -24.09
C PHE A 257 1.04 26.38 -22.80
N GLN A 258 -0.01 26.37 -22.01
CA GLN A 258 -0.09 27.15 -20.77
C GLN A 258 0.42 26.32 -19.58
N TRP A 259 1.70 26.43 -19.30
CA TRP A 259 2.40 25.67 -18.25
C TRP A 259 1.84 25.89 -16.85
N ASN A 260 1.43 27.11 -16.53
CA ASN A 260 0.85 27.46 -15.23
C ASN A 260 -0.42 26.63 -14.93
N ILE A 261 -1.29 26.48 -15.92
CA ILE A 261 -2.51 25.68 -15.79
C ILE A 261 -2.17 24.19 -15.67
N TYR A 262 -1.22 23.70 -16.47
CA TYR A 262 -0.77 22.30 -16.35
C TYR A 262 -0.21 21.98 -14.96
N PHE A 263 0.61 22.87 -14.40
CA PHE A 263 1.17 22.69 -13.06
C PHE A 263 0.12 22.76 -11.95
N ALA A 264 -0.99 23.47 -12.14
CA ALA A 264 -2.11 23.43 -11.20
C ALA A 264 -2.74 22.03 -11.08
N HIS A 265 -2.68 21.21 -12.13
CA HIS A 265 -3.14 19.83 -12.12
C HIS A 265 -2.09 18.79 -11.66
N LEU A 266 -0.91 19.23 -11.20
CA LEU A 266 0.16 18.34 -10.77
C LEU A 266 -0.27 17.34 -9.67
N PRO A 267 -1.14 17.68 -8.69
CA PRO A 267 -1.63 16.70 -7.71
C PRO A 267 -2.40 15.53 -8.37
N ALA A 268 -3.22 15.80 -9.37
CA ALA A 268 -3.93 14.75 -10.11
C ALA A 268 -2.96 13.86 -10.90
N ILE A 269 -1.95 14.48 -11.55
CA ILE A 269 -0.90 13.76 -12.28
C ILE A 269 -0.06 12.90 -11.31
N ALA A 270 0.30 13.40 -10.14
CA ALA A 270 1.02 12.63 -9.12
C ALA A 270 0.21 11.43 -8.65
N THR A 271 -1.09 11.62 -8.43
CA THR A 271 -2.02 10.53 -8.08
C THR A 271 -2.08 9.47 -9.19
N MET A 272 -2.17 9.92 -10.45
CA MET A 272 -2.11 9.03 -11.63
C MET A 272 -0.83 8.19 -11.64
N MET A 273 0.33 8.81 -11.44
CA MET A 273 1.63 8.12 -11.42
C MET A 273 1.64 7.01 -10.37
N VAL A 274 1.17 7.31 -9.18
CA VAL A 274 1.16 6.39 -8.05
C VAL A 274 0.20 5.23 -8.28
N LEU A 275 -1.05 5.51 -8.66
CA LEU A 275 -2.06 4.48 -8.91
C LEU A 275 -1.68 3.60 -10.11
N SER A 276 -1.14 4.19 -11.15
CA SER A 276 -0.63 3.43 -12.29
C SER A 276 0.54 2.52 -11.91
N ALA A 277 1.44 2.96 -11.02
CA ALA A 277 2.51 2.11 -10.52
C ALA A 277 1.98 0.91 -9.72
N ILE A 278 0.95 1.12 -8.89
CA ILE A 278 0.27 0.03 -8.16
C ILE A 278 -0.33 -0.96 -9.17
N SER A 279 -1.08 -0.46 -10.16
CA SER A 279 -1.69 -1.29 -11.20
C SER A 279 -0.67 -2.08 -12.01
N VAL A 280 0.43 -1.47 -12.41
CA VAL A 280 1.53 -2.16 -13.11
C VAL A 280 2.02 -3.34 -12.29
N LEU A 281 2.30 -3.14 -10.99
CA LEU A 281 2.81 -4.18 -10.11
C LEU A 281 1.77 -5.29 -9.90
N PHE A 282 0.49 -4.96 -9.73
CA PHE A 282 -0.58 -5.95 -9.62
C PHE A 282 -0.78 -6.75 -10.91
N ASN A 283 -0.74 -6.09 -12.07
CA ASN A 283 -0.88 -6.76 -13.35
C ASN A 283 0.28 -7.74 -13.61
N TYR A 284 1.52 -7.36 -13.31
CA TYR A 284 2.65 -8.29 -13.42
C TYR A 284 2.55 -9.43 -12.39
N SER A 285 2.16 -9.15 -11.15
CA SER A 285 1.96 -10.20 -10.14
C SER A 285 0.82 -11.14 -10.53
N GLY A 286 -0.28 -10.63 -11.09
CA GLY A 286 -1.36 -11.44 -11.64
C GLY A 286 -0.91 -12.32 -12.82
N LEU A 287 -0.06 -11.77 -13.68
CA LEU A 287 0.53 -12.50 -14.80
C LEU A 287 1.48 -13.60 -14.31
N GLU A 288 2.31 -13.34 -13.29
CA GLU A 288 3.19 -14.36 -12.66
C GLU A 288 2.41 -15.58 -12.22
N LEU A 289 1.27 -15.37 -11.55
CA LEU A 289 0.39 -16.45 -11.07
C LEU A 289 -0.23 -17.24 -12.23
N THR A 290 -0.63 -16.55 -13.31
CA THR A 290 -1.29 -17.18 -14.46
C THR A 290 -0.29 -17.99 -15.30
N VAL A 291 0.89 -17.43 -15.53
CA VAL A 291 1.91 -18.02 -16.44
C VAL A 291 2.89 -18.91 -15.68
N LYS A 292 2.84 -18.86 -14.33
CA LYS A 292 3.76 -19.58 -13.42
C LYS A 292 5.23 -19.32 -13.73
N LYS A 293 5.57 -18.05 -13.98
CA LYS A 293 6.95 -17.58 -14.22
C LYS A 293 7.17 -16.26 -13.49
N ASP A 294 8.32 -16.12 -12.86
CA ASP A 294 8.71 -14.90 -12.15
C ASP A 294 9.15 -13.81 -13.14
N PHE A 295 8.74 -12.57 -12.88
CA PHE A 295 9.15 -11.38 -13.58
C PHE A 295 10.09 -10.52 -12.72
N ASN A 296 11.08 -9.94 -13.33
CA ASN A 296 11.87 -8.91 -12.68
C ASN A 296 11.10 -7.58 -12.74
N LEU A 297 10.32 -7.30 -11.69
CA LEU A 297 9.45 -6.12 -11.61
C LEU A 297 10.20 -4.80 -11.84
N ASP A 298 11.44 -4.67 -11.33
CA ASP A 298 12.24 -3.46 -11.54
C ASP A 298 12.60 -3.27 -13.03
N ARG A 299 12.88 -4.37 -13.73
CA ARG A 299 13.14 -4.33 -15.18
C ARG A 299 11.87 -3.98 -15.95
N GLU A 300 10.74 -4.59 -15.60
CA GLU A 300 9.47 -4.36 -16.29
C GLU A 300 8.98 -2.92 -16.05
N LEU A 301 9.16 -2.35 -14.85
CA LEU A 301 8.92 -0.93 -14.59
C LEU A 301 9.78 -0.01 -15.48
N LYS A 302 11.07 -0.32 -15.66
CA LYS A 302 11.94 0.46 -16.58
C LYS A 302 11.44 0.40 -18.02
N LEU A 303 11.09 -0.79 -18.50
CA LEU A 303 10.58 -0.96 -19.85
C LEU A 303 9.24 -0.25 -20.06
N THR A 304 8.32 -0.36 -19.09
CA THR A 304 7.06 0.37 -19.08
C THR A 304 7.31 1.89 -19.03
N GLY A 305 8.31 2.33 -18.27
CA GLY A 305 8.74 3.72 -18.24
C GLY A 305 9.22 4.22 -19.59
N LEU A 306 10.14 3.50 -20.24
CA LEU A 306 10.66 3.85 -21.55
C LEU A 306 9.56 3.85 -22.62
N SER A 307 8.65 2.88 -22.59
CA SER A 307 7.53 2.84 -23.53
C SER A 307 6.60 4.07 -23.37
N ASN A 308 6.29 4.49 -22.14
CA ASN A 308 5.49 5.68 -21.86
C ASN A 308 6.17 6.97 -22.34
N ILE A 309 7.50 7.09 -22.18
CA ILE A 309 8.27 8.23 -22.72
C ILE A 309 8.13 8.28 -24.24
N LEU A 310 8.32 7.15 -24.93
CA LEU A 310 8.17 7.10 -26.39
C LEU A 310 6.76 7.42 -26.85
N VAL A 311 5.76 6.86 -26.16
CA VAL A 311 4.34 7.14 -26.43
C VAL A 311 4.03 8.63 -26.24
N GLY A 312 4.51 9.23 -25.13
CA GLY A 312 4.27 10.64 -24.84
C GLY A 312 4.93 11.58 -25.84
N ILE A 313 6.16 11.29 -26.31
CA ILE A 313 6.84 12.05 -27.37
C ILE A 313 6.04 11.94 -28.68
N GLY A 314 5.44 10.79 -28.96
CA GLY A 314 4.54 10.58 -30.09
C GLY A 314 3.16 11.25 -29.96
N GLY A 315 2.83 11.82 -28.79
CA GLY A 315 1.53 12.42 -28.49
C GLY A 315 0.46 11.41 -28.08
N GLY A 316 0.87 10.20 -27.65
CA GLY A 316 -0.04 9.17 -27.16
C GLY A 316 -0.27 9.26 -25.63
N SER A 317 -1.25 8.52 -25.16
CA SER A 317 -1.71 8.50 -23.77
C SER A 317 -0.93 7.49 -22.91
N PRO A 318 -0.83 7.71 -21.58
CA PRO A 318 -0.16 6.79 -20.67
C PRO A 318 -0.81 5.40 -20.66
N GLY A 319 0.04 4.37 -20.51
CA GLY A 319 -0.43 2.99 -20.47
C GLY A 319 0.61 2.03 -19.91
N TYR A 320 0.19 0.77 -19.78
CA TYR A 320 1.02 -0.31 -19.26
C TYR A 320 0.43 -1.67 -19.67
N LEU A 321 1.00 -2.76 -19.14
CA LEU A 321 0.56 -4.14 -19.34
C LEU A 321 -0.95 -4.30 -19.14
N THR A 322 -1.63 -4.83 -20.15
CA THR A 322 -3.03 -5.28 -20.07
C THR A 322 -3.05 -6.76 -19.63
N LEU A 323 -3.46 -7.02 -18.38
CA LEU A 323 -3.45 -8.37 -17.82
C LEU A 323 -4.44 -9.29 -18.57
N SER A 324 -5.66 -8.81 -18.79
CA SER A 324 -6.75 -9.59 -19.43
C SER A 324 -6.40 -10.03 -20.84
N GLU A 325 -5.94 -9.11 -21.69
CA GLU A 325 -5.58 -9.37 -23.07
C GLU A 325 -4.32 -10.26 -23.17
N THR A 326 -3.36 -10.03 -22.26
CA THR A 326 -2.16 -10.87 -22.20
C THR A 326 -2.50 -12.30 -21.78
N THR A 327 -3.32 -12.49 -20.75
CA THR A 327 -3.74 -13.81 -20.29
C THR A 327 -4.63 -14.51 -21.31
N MET A 328 -5.49 -13.74 -22.01
CA MET A 328 -6.31 -14.26 -23.11
C MET A 328 -5.45 -14.76 -24.26
N ALA A 329 -4.41 -13.99 -24.67
CA ALA A 329 -3.49 -14.45 -25.70
C ALA A 329 -2.80 -15.78 -25.33
N HIS A 330 -2.42 -15.92 -24.05
CA HIS A 330 -1.89 -17.17 -23.53
C HIS A 330 -2.91 -18.31 -23.58
N SER A 331 -4.17 -18.07 -23.23
CA SER A 331 -5.23 -19.10 -23.23
C SER A 331 -5.59 -19.58 -24.65
N ILE A 332 -5.45 -18.71 -25.64
CA ILE A 332 -5.61 -19.07 -27.08
C ILE A 332 -4.43 -19.93 -27.56
N GLY A 333 -3.31 -19.92 -26.82
CA GLY A 333 -2.11 -20.70 -27.16
C GLY A 333 -1.08 -19.93 -27.97
N ALA A 334 -1.13 -18.62 -27.97
CA ALA A 334 -0.08 -17.78 -28.57
C ALA A 334 1.26 -18.00 -27.82
N LYS A 335 2.36 -17.95 -28.54
CA LYS A 335 3.71 -18.26 -28.00
C LYS A 335 4.80 -17.28 -28.47
N THR A 336 4.48 -16.35 -29.36
CA THR A 336 5.46 -15.45 -29.96
C THR A 336 4.99 -13.99 -29.94
N ASN A 337 5.91 -13.07 -30.21
CA ASN A 337 5.65 -11.64 -30.29
C ASN A 337 4.79 -11.25 -31.53
N ILE A 338 4.46 -12.21 -32.40
CA ILE A 338 3.59 -12.00 -33.57
C ILE A 338 2.22 -11.49 -33.12
N SER A 339 1.71 -11.94 -31.98
CA SER A 339 0.47 -11.45 -31.40
C SER A 339 0.52 -9.91 -31.18
N SER A 340 1.59 -9.40 -30.53
CA SER A 340 1.77 -7.96 -30.31
C SER A 340 1.97 -7.18 -31.62
N ILE A 341 2.68 -7.76 -32.59
CA ILE A 341 2.88 -7.17 -33.92
C ILE A 341 1.53 -7.10 -34.67
N THR A 342 0.69 -8.13 -34.56
CA THR A 342 -0.65 -8.14 -35.19
C THR A 342 -1.54 -7.06 -34.59
N VAL A 343 -1.52 -6.87 -33.26
CA VAL A 343 -2.21 -5.75 -32.57
C VAL A 343 -1.71 -4.41 -33.12
N ALA A 344 -0.39 -4.23 -33.23
CA ALA A 344 0.19 -2.99 -33.76
C ALA A 344 -0.25 -2.71 -35.19
N ILE A 345 -0.26 -3.72 -36.06
CA ILE A 345 -0.72 -3.59 -37.45
C ILE A 345 -2.19 -3.18 -37.50
N LEU A 346 -3.06 -3.82 -36.71
CA LEU A 346 -4.48 -3.49 -36.67
C LEU A 346 -4.73 -2.06 -36.16
N CYS A 347 -4.06 -1.66 -35.07
CA CYS A 347 -4.12 -0.29 -34.56
C CYS A 347 -3.62 0.72 -35.62
N GLY A 348 -2.54 0.42 -36.33
CA GLY A 348 -2.00 1.26 -37.39
C GLY A 348 -2.95 1.39 -38.61
N ILE A 349 -3.54 0.28 -39.05
CA ILE A 349 -4.53 0.30 -40.13
C ILE A 349 -5.75 1.12 -39.70
N THR A 350 -6.24 0.93 -38.49
CA THR A 350 -7.38 1.68 -37.95
C THR A 350 -7.06 3.16 -37.81
N LEU A 351 -5.85 3.51 -37.37
CA LEU A 351 -5.38 4.89 -37.27
C LEU A 351 -5.36 5.61 -38.60
N LEU A 352 -4.98 4.92 -39.68
CA LEU A 352 -4.84 5.51 -41.01
C LEU A 352 -6.15 5.51 -41.82
N PHE A 353 -6.96 4.46 -41.66
CA PHE A 353 -8.13 4.21 -42.53
C PHE A 353 -9.43 3.97 -41.78
N GLY A 354 -9.39 3.98 -40.43
CA GLY A 354 -10.52 3.56 -39.60
C GLY A 354 -11.62 4.61 -39.39
N ALA A 355 -11.42 5.87 -39.80
CA ALA A 355 -12.37 6.95 -39.51
C ALA A 355 -13.79 6.62 -39.98
N ASP A 356 -13.95 6.13 -41.21
CA ASP A 356 -15.26 5.79 -41.77
C ASP A 356 -15.91 4.61 -41.05
N VAL A 357 -15.13 3.60 -40.65
CA VAL A 357 -15.62 2.41 -39.90
C VAL A 357 -16.04 2.78 -38.49
N LEU A 358 -15.27 3.63 -37.84
CA LEU A 358 -15.56 4.03 -36.45
C LEU A 358 -16.69 5.08 -36.38
N SER A 359 -16.91 5.87 -37.43
CA SER A 359 -18.01 6.83 -37.50
C SER A 359 -19.38 6.17 -37.39
N VAL A 360 -19.50 4.94 -37.87
CA VAL A 360 -20.75 4.17 -37.83
C VAL A 360 -20.95 3.40 -36.55
N PHE A 361 -20.06 3.54 -35.55
CA PHE A 361 -20.17 2.81 -34.31
C PHE A 361 -21.33 3.34 -33.43
N PRO A 362 -22.23 2.46 -32.89
CA PRO A 362 -23.36 2.91 -32.08
C PRO A 362 -22.96 3.49 -30.75
N LYS A 363 -23.37 4.71 -30.38
CA LYS A 363 -23.15 5.32 -29.05
C LYS A 363 -23.68 4.47 -27.90
N VAL A 364 -24.79 3.77 -28.13
CA VAL A 364 -25.43 2.86 -27.14
C VAL A 364 -24.48 1.74 -26.73
N ILE A 365 -23.78 1.14 -27.66
CA ILE A 365 -22.80 0.07 -27.39
C ILE A 365 -21.59 0.65 -26.64
N LEU A 366 -21.10 1.80 -27.06
CA LEU A 366 -19.97 2.47 -26.44
C LEU A 366 -20.30 2.90 -24.99
N GLY A 367 -21.47 3.53 -24.79
CA GLY A 367 -21.96 3.88 -23.46
C GLY A 367 -22.16 2.66 -22.57
N GLY A 368 -22.66 1.55 -23.12
CA GLY A 368 -22.78 0.29 -22.40
C GLY A 368 -21.44 -0.32 -21.99
N LEU A 369 -20.39 -0.19 -22.82
CA LEU A 369 -19.02 -0.58 -22.45
C LEU A 369 -18.47 0.27 -21.31
N LEU A 370 -18.66 1.59 -21.37
CA LEU A 370 -18.28 2.49 -20.27
C LEU A 370 -19.05 2.17 -19.00
N LEU A 371 -20.35 1.88 -19.12
CA LEU A 371 -21.16 1.47 -17.98
C LEU A 371 -20.64 0.19 -17.34
N ASN A 372 -20.32 -0.82 -18.16
CA ASN A 372 -19.71 -2.07 -17.69
C ASN A 372 -18.39 -1.79 -16.93
N LEU A 373 -17.51 -0.94 -17.46
CA LEU A 373 -16.25 -0.54 -16.81
C LEU A 373 -16.51 0.15 -15.46
N GLY A 374 -17.40 1.14 -15.44
CA GLY A 374 -17.73 1.89 -14.22
C GLY A 374 -18.35 1.01 -13.14
N ILE A 375 -19.31 0.13 -13.52
CA ILE A 375 -19.92 -0.83 -12.57
C ILE A 375 -18.89 -1.85 -12.09
N SER A 376 -17.97 -2.31 -12.93
CA SER A 376 -16.90 -3.23 -12.53
C SER A 376 -16.01 -2.62 -11.46
N PHE A 377 -15.68 -1.32 -11.53
CA PHE A 377 -14.93 -0.64 -10.48
C PHE A 377 -15.73 -0.54 -9.18
N LEU A 378 -17.03 -0.19 -9.26
CA LEU A 378 -17.90 -0.15 -8.08
C LEU A 378 -18.06 -1.55 -7.47
N GLU A 379 -18.23 -2.59 -8.29
CA GLU A 379 -18.32 -3.96 -7.82
C GLU A 379 -17.05 -4.39 -7.09
N GLN A 380 -15.89 -4.23 -7.70
CA GLN A 380 -14.61 -4.62 -7.12
C GLN A 380 -14.31 -3.90 -5.80
N TRP A 381 -14.62 -2.59 -5.71
CA TRP A 381 -14.18 -1.75 -4.60
C TRP A 381 -15.26 -1.49 -3.54
N LEU A 382 -16.54 -1.70 -3.85
CA LEU A 382 -17.62 -1.64 -2.87
C LEU A 382 -18.15 -3.03 -2.51
N TYR A 383 -18.59 -3.81 -3.52
CA TYR A 383 -19.25 -5.08 -3.25
C TYR A 383 -18.26 -6.17 -2.82
N ASP A 384 -17.22 -6.41 -3.59
CA ASP A 384 -16.23 -7.48 -3.30
C ASP A 384 -15.36 -7.18 -2.08
N THR A 385 -15.21 -5.91 -1.74
CA THR A 385 -14.43 -5.45 -0.59
C THR A 385 -15.23 -5.50 0.71
N TRP A 386 -16.57 -5.49 0.61
CA TRP A 386 -17.46 -5.60 1.78
C TRP A 386 -17.18 -6.88 2.58
N GLY A 387 -16.92 -6.72 3.87
CA GLY A 387 -16.64 -7.84 4.78
C GLY A 387 -15.23 -8.46 4.66
N ARG A 388 -14.41 -8.02 3.70
CA ARG A 388 -13.02 -8.49 3.54
C ARG A 388 -11.99 -7.60 4.23
N ILE A 389 -12.35 -6.35 4.50
CA ILE A 389 -11.51 -5.37 5.19
C ILE A 389 -12.18 -4.90 6.47
N SER A 390 -11.46 -4.14 7.30
CA SER A 390 -12.03 -3.58 8.51
C SER A 390 -13.19 -2.62 8.18
N THR A 391 -14.19 -2.56 9.05
CA THR A 391 -15.35 -1.64 8.87
C THR A 391 -14.91 -0.18 8.78
N MET A 392 -13.83 0.20 9.48
CA MET A 392 -13.28 1.56 9.42
C MET A 392 -12.65 1.84 8.05
N ASP A 393 -11.86 0.92 7.52
CA ASP A 393 -11.26 1.05 6.19
C ASP A 393 -12.32 1.10 5.09
N TYR A 394 -13.38 0.29 5.21
CA TYR A 394 -14.52 0.34 4.29
C TYR A 394 -15.25 1.68 4.38
N GLY A 395 -15.42 2.22 5.58
CA GLY A 395 -15.98 3.56 5.79
C GLY A 395 -15.20 4.66 5.06
N VAL A 396 -13.87 4.56 5.01
CA VAL A 396 -13.02 5.49 4.24
C VAL A 396 -13.33 5.40 2.75
N ILE A 397 -13.44 4.18 2.19
CA ILE A 397 -13.79 3.99 0.77
C ILE A 397 -15.12 4.69 0.44
N VAL A 398 -16.15 4.47 1.26
CA VAL A 398 -17.49 5.05 1.07
C VAL A 398 -17.45 6.58 1.18
N ILE A 399 -16.72 7.13 2.15
CA ILE A 399 -16.61 8.58 2.33
C ILE A 399 -15.91 9.22 1.12
N ILE A 400 -14.79 8.62 0.65
CA ILE A 400 -14.09 9.11 -0.55
C ILE A 400 -15.03 9.09 -1.76
N LEU A 401 -15.78 8.00 -1.97
CA LEU A 401 -16.75 7.89 -3.05
C LEU A 401 -17.80 9.01 -2.99
N ILE A 402 -18.37 9.27 -1.79
CA ILE A 402 -19.38 10.33 -1.60
C ILE A 402 -18.76 11.70 -1.91
N VAL A 403 -17.57 11.99 -1.38
CA VAL A 403 -16.90 13.28 -1.60
C VAL A 403 -16.57 13.46 -3.10
N ILE A 404 -16.05 12.44 -3.78
CA ILE A 404 -15.80 12.50 -5.23
C ILE A 404 -17.11 12.73 -6.00
N GLY A 405 -18.17 12.06 -5.61
CA GLY A 405 -19.46 12.15 -6.30
C GLY A 405 -20.22 13.46 -6.09
N THR A 406 -19.94 14.20 -5.01
CA THR A 406 -20.72 15.39 -4.60
C THR A 406 -19.93 16.69 -4.60
N ILE A 407 -18.67 16.67 -4.17
CA ILE A 407 -17.84 17.86 -3.98
C ILE A 407 -16.83 17.98 -5.12
N GLY A 408 -15.99 16.98 -5.28
CA GLY A 408 -14.96 16.98 -6.30
C GLY A 408 -13.94 15.86 -6.10
N PHE A 409 -13.18 15.64 -7.15
CA PHE A 409 -12.23 14.53 -7.22
C PHE A 409 -11.00 14.76 -6.32
N LEU A 410 -10.41 15.96 -6.37
CA LEU A 410 -9.23 16.31 -5.57
C LEU A 410 -9.54 16.33 -4.07
N GLU A 411 -10.71 16.85 -3.71
CA GLU A 411 -11.20 16.90 -2.35
C GLU A 411 -11.40 15.49 -1.79
N GLY A 412 -11.93 14.57 -2.59
CA GLY A 412 -12.08 13.17 -2.22
C GLY A 412 -10.76 12.48 -1.92
N ILE A 413 -9.73 12.71 -2.74
CA ILE A 413 -8.38 12.18 -2.50
C ILE A 413 -7.78 12.77 -1.22
N ALA A 414 -7.88 14.10 -1.03
CA ALA A 414 -7.35 14.77 0.14
C ALA A 414 -7.99 14.25 1.44
N VAL A 415 -9.32 14.12 1.47
CA VAL A 415 -10.07 13.55 2.60
C VAL A 415 -9.63 12.10 2.85
N GLY A 416 -9.53 11.29 1.81
CA GLY A 416 -9.10 9.90 1.92
C GLY A 416 -7.70 9.74 2.50
N LEU A 417 -6.76 10.55 2.04
CA LEU A 417 -5.39 10.54 2.55
C LEU A 417 -5.34 10.94 4.03
N LEU A 418 -6.01 12.03 4.40
CA LEU A 418 -6.08 12.48 5.79
C LEU A 418 -6.72 11.43 6.71
N MET A 419 -7.84 10.83 6.28
CA MET A 419 -8.50 9.77 7.06
C MET A 419 -7.62 8.52 7.19
N SER A 420 -6.92 8.12 6.14
CA SER A 420 -6.03 6.97 6.20
C SER A 420 -4.82 7.20 7.10
N ILE A 421 -4.25 8.41 7.10
CA ILE A 421 -3.20 8.79 8.04
C ILE A 421 -3.73 8.73 9.47
N ALA A 422 -4.92 9.29 9.73
CA ALA A 422 -5.54 9.26 11.05
C ALA A 422 -5.81 7.81 11.52
N LEU A 423 -6.37 6.95 10.65
CA LEU A 423 -6.59 5.53 10.97
C LEU A 423 -5.29 4.78 11.18
N PHE A 424 -4.26 5.05 10.39
CA PHE A 424 -2.93 4.46 10.61
C PHE A 424 -2.40 4.81 12.00
N VAL A 425 -2.45 6.08 12.41
CA VAL A 425 -2.03 6.52 13.74
C VAL A 425 -2.86 5.84 14.83
N ILE A 426 -4.19 5.79 14.69
CA ILE A 426 -5.09 5.14 15.66
C ILE A 426 -4.79 3.63 15.76
N ASN A 427 -4.63 2.95 14.65
CA ASN A 427 -4.36 1.50 14.64
C ASN A 427 -2.96 1.18 15.16
N TYR A 428 -1.97 1.99 14.79
CA TYR A 428 -0.61 1.81 15.28
C TYR A 428 -0.47 2.11 16.77
N SER A 429 -1.26 3.05 17.30
CA SER A 429 -1.31 3.31 18.75
C SER A 429 -1.91 2.17 19.57
N LYS A 430 -2.66 1.25 18.93
CA LYS A 430 -3.19 0.03 19.57
C LYS A 430 -2.19 -1.13 19.68
N VAL A 431 -1.02 -1.02 19.04
CA VAL A 431 0.02 -2.04 19.14
C VAL A 431 0.52 -2.11 20.59
N GLU A 432 0.53 -3.29 21.17
CA GLU A 432 1.01 -3.48 22.53
C GLU A 432 2.53 -3.39 22.58
N VAL A 433 3.02 -2.36 23.28
CA VAL A 433 4.45 -2.18 23.57
C VAL A 433 4.88 -3.01 24.78
N ILE A 434 3.95 -3.36 25.66
CA ILE A 434 4.18 -4.23 26.81
C ILE A 434 4.01 -5.66 26.35
N LYS A 435 5.07 -6.46 26.44
CA LYS A 435 5.03 -7.85 26.02
C LYS A 435 4.34 -8.73 27.04
N HIS A 436 4.67 -8.55 28.30
CA HIS A 436 4.14 -9.24 29.46
C HIS A 436 4.15 -8.31 30.66
N GLU A 437 3.30 -8.58 31.64
CA GLU A 437 3.34 -7.98 32.96
C GLU A 437 3.87 -9.04 33.92
N LEU A 438 5.01 -8.77 34.53
CA LEU A 438 5.68 -9.69 35.45
C LEU A 438 5.87 -9.01 36.80
N SER A 439 6.03 -9.81 37.83
CA SER A 439 6.38 -9.35 39.18
C SER A 439 7.63 -10.06 39.69
N GLY A 440 8.24 -9.49 40.71
CA GLY A 440 9.34 -10.16 41.43
C GLY A 440 8.94 -11.46 42.13
N GLN A 441 7.65 -11.83 42.15
CA GLN A 441 7.22 -13.18 42.56
C GLN A 441 7.38 -14.22 41.45
N THR A 442 7.28 -13.79 40.19
CA THR A 442 7.32 -14.68 39.02
C THR A 442 8.68 -14.71 38.33
N LEU A 443 9.46 -13.65 38.48
CA LEU A 443 10.78 -13.52 37.88
C LEU A 443 11.78 -13.05 38.92
N HIS A 444 12.87 -13.79 39.07
CA HIS A 444 13.94 -13.51 40.03
C HIS A 444 15.26 -13.32 39.28
N SER A 445 16.21 -12.63 39.96
CA SER A 445 17.58 -12.54 39.47
C SER A 445 18.27 -13.90 39.50
N ASN A 446 19.32 -14.05 38.69
CA ASN A 446 20.15 -15.26 38.65
C ASN A 446 21.14 -15.34 39.85
N VAL A 447 20.76 -14.79 41.00
CA VAL A 447 21.56 -14.80 42.22
C VAL A 447 21.07 -15.92 43.14
N GLU A 448 21.97 -16.80 43.54
CA GLU A 448 21.67 -17.84 44.52
C GLU A 448 21.65 -17.23 45.93
N ARG A 449 20.54 -17.42 46.63
CA ARG A 449 20.32 -16.93 48.00
C ARG A 449 19.87 -18.08 48.90
N SER A 450 20.04 -17.92 50.17
CA SER A 450 19.51 -18.89 51.15
C SER A 450 17.98 -19.02 51.06
N GLU A 451 17.41 -20.15 51.43
CA GLU A 451 15.96 -20.37 51.39
C GLU A 451 15.18 -19.29 52.15
N LYS A 452 15.74 -18.78 53.23
CA LYS A 452 15.15 -17.72 54.04
C LYS A 452 15.06 -16.41 53.25
N LEU A 453 16.13 -15.99 52.57
CA LEU A 453 16.15 -14.78 51.75
C LEU A 453 15.29 -14.93 50.52
N ASN A 454 15.30 -16.09 49.86
CA ASN A 454 14.40 -16.39 48.75
C ASN A 454 12.92 -16.32 49.15
N SER A 455 12.59 -16.73 50.39
CA SER A 455 11.23 -16.62 50.92
C SER A 455 10.80 -15.16 51.09
N VAL A 456 11.70 -14.29 51.56
CA VAL A 456 11.46 -12.84 51.70
C VAL A 456 11.21 -12.21 50.32
N VAL A 457 12.09 -12.50 49.35
CA VAL A 457 11.95 -11.98 47.98
C VAL A 457 10.65 -12.43 47.35
N LYS A 458 10.25 -13.70 47.54
CA LYS A 458 8.96 -14.20 47.06
C LYS A 458 7.77 -13.51 47.72
N LEU A 459 7.83 -13.34 49.05
CA LEU A 459 6.73 -12.73 49.81
C LEU A 459 6.51 -11.27 49.40
N ARG A 460 7.61 -10.51 49.22
CA ARG A 460 7.59 -9.08 48.88
C ARG A 460 7.70 -8.80 47.41
N GLY A 461 7.75 -9.83 46.55
CA GLY A 461 8.01 -9.71 45.12
C GLY A 461 6.98 -8.89 44.34
N ASN A 462 5.76 -8.72 44.86
CA ASN A 462 4.75 -7.85 44.27
C ASN A 462 5.09 -6.35 44.37
N GLN A 463 6.07 -5.97 45.18
CA GLN A 463 6.60 -4.59 45.20
C GLN A 463 7.41 -4.27 43.97
N ILE A 464 7.83 -5.27 43.17
CA ILE A 464 8.54 -5.12 41.90
C ILE A 464 7.57 -5.39 40.74
N PHE A 465 7.34 -4.39 39.90
CA PHE A 465 6.56 -4.52 38.70
C PHE A 465 7.47 -4.42 37.46
N ILE A 466 7.45 -5.45 36.62
CA ILE A 466 8.39 -5.61 35.52
C ILE A 466 7.61 -5.57 34.21
N LEU A 467 7.99 -4.65 33.33
CA LEU A 467 7.38 -4.44 32.02
C LEU A 467 8.44 -4.61 30.91
N PRO A 468 8.60 -5.80 30.32
CA PRO A 468 9.37 -5.98 29.12
C PRO A 468 8.71 -5.24 27.95
N LEU A 469 9.44 -4.27 27.36
CA LEU A 469 8.96 -3.41 26.30
C LEU A 469 9.45 -3.91 24.94
N GLN A 470 8.65 -3.66 23.88
CA GLN A 470 8.99 -4.03 22.51
C GLN A 470 8.56 -2.98 21.48
N GLY A 471 9.25 -2.99 20.33
CA GLY A 471 8.90 -2.13 19.18
C GLY A 471 9.30 -0.67 19.36
N PHE A 472 8.61 0.22 18.65
CA PHE A 472 8.85 1.67 18.71
C PHE A 472 7.84 2.32 19.66
N ILE A 473 8.32 3.09 20.63
CA ILE A 473 7.47 3.77 21.62
C ILE A 473 7.25 5.21 21.15
N PHE A 474 5.99 5.59 20.96
CA PHE A 474 5.57 6.91 20.51
C PHE A 474 4.36 7.39 21.34
N PHE A 475 3.88 8.61 21.11
CA PHE A 475 2.85 9.24 21.97
C PHE A 475 1.67 8.33 22.32
N GLY A 476 1.14 7.55 21.36
CA GLY A 476 -0.02 6.67 21.59
C GLY A 476 0.31 5.47 22.46
N THR A 477 1.45 4.81 22.21
CA THR A 477 1.89 3.64 23.00
C THR A 477 2.48 4.04 24.35
N ALA A 478 3.14 5.21 24.45
CA ALA A 478 3.65 5.76 25.70
C ALA A 478 2.52 6.12 26.68
N HIS A 479 1.39 6.64 26.15
CA HIS A 479 0.20 6.91 26.97
C HIS A 479 -0.34 5.62 27.60
N ARG A 480 -0.47 4.55 26.83
CA ARG A 480 -0.90 3.22 27.34
C ARG A 480 0.05 2.64 28.37
N LEU A 481 1.37 2.88 28.20
CA LEU A 481 2.36 2.50 29.19
C LEU A 481 2.08 3.21 30.54
N LEU A 482 1.80 4.52 30.50
CA LEU A 482 1.43 5.27 31.69
C LEU A 482 0.10 4.81 32.29
N GLU A 483 -0.91 4.50 31.47
CA GLU A 483 -2.18 3.94 31.94
C GLU A 483 -1.96 2.65 32.74
N ARG A 484 -1.14 1.72 32.21
CA ARG A 484 -0.82 0.46 32.92
C ARG A 484 -0.14 0.67 34.27
N VAL A 485 0.82 1.61 34.31
CA VAL A 485 1.46 1.98 35.59
C VAL A 485 0.45 2.61 36.54
N THR A 486 -0.45 3.46 36.03
CA THR A 486 -1.51 4.09 36.84
C THR A 486 -2.50 3.06 37.37
N ASP A 487 -2.92 2.11 36.53
CA ASP A 487 -3.81 1.01 36.93
C ASP A 487 -3.16 0.16 38.04
N ARG A 488 -1.87 -0.16 37.90
CA ARG A 488 -1.13 -0.89 38.93
C ARG A 488 -1.08 -0.11 40.26
N LEU A 489 -0.86 1.21 40.21
CA LEU A 489 -0.86 2.08 41.37
C LEU A 489 -2.25 2.27 42.00
N ALA A 490 -3.33 2.14 41.24
CA ALA A 490 -4.70 2.25 41.72
C ALA A 490 -5.20 0.98 42.42
N HIS A 491 -4.66 -0.21 42.05
CA HIS A 491 -5.04 -1.51 42.60
C HIS A 491 -4.10 -1.96 43.74
N ASP A 492 -3.36 -1.04 44.35
CA ASP A 492 -2.39 -1.25 45.43
C ASP A 492 -3.09 -1.52 46.76
N THR A 493 -3.84 -2.63 46.86
CA THR A 493 -4.63 -2.95 48.06
C THR A 493 -3.86 -3.76 49.09
N GLU A 494 -2.84 -4.54 48.73
CA GLU A 494 -2.12 -5.42 49.65
C GLU A 494 -0.60 -5.15 49.74
N GLU A 495 0.06 -4.77 48.63
CA GLU A 495 1.49 -4.44 48.61
C GLU A 495 1.76 -3.24 47.71
N LYS A 496 2.32 -2.16 48.29
CA LYS A 496 2.64 -0.92 47.59
C LYS A 496 3.74 -1.15 46.56
N LEU A 497 3.55 -0.66 45.29
CA LEU A 497 4.59 -0.64 44.27
C LEU A 497 5.80 0.18 44.75
N THR A 498 6.98 -0.42 44.80
CA THR A 498 8.24 0.24 45.22
C THR A 498 9.21 0.35 44.04
N TYR A 499 9.22 -0.62 43.15
CA TYR A 499 10.15 -0.69 42.02
C TYR A 499 9.40 -1.01 40.73
N LEU A 500 9.58 -0.15 39.72
CA LEU A 500 9.08 -0.33 38.37
C LEU A 500 10.27 -0.58 37.43
N ILE A 501 10.31 -1.72 36.77
CA ILE A 501 11.39 -2.07 35.84
C ILE A 501 10.89 -2.07 34.42
N PHE A 502 11.54 -1.31 33.54
CA PHE A 502 11.37 -1.34 32.09
C PHE A 502 12.56 -2.08 31.45
N ASP A 503 12.30 -3.19 30.77
CA ASP A 503 13.30 -3.86 29.93
C ASP A 503 13.21 -3.33 28.48
N PHE A 504 14.25 -2.59 28.06
CA PHE A 504 14.35 -1.96 26.75
C PHE A 504 15.03 -2.84 25.68
N ARG A 505 15.37 -4.07 25.99
CA ARG A 505 16.12 -4.96 25.09
C ARG A 505 15.51 -5.07 23.70
N GLN A 506 14.17 -5.11 23.60
CA GLN A 506 13.44 -5.25 22.34
C GLN A 506 12.87 -3.91 21.81
N VAL A 507 13.19 -2.79 22.45
CA VAL A 507 12.76 -1.47 21.99
C VAL A 507 13.65 -1.03 20.83
N THR A 508 13.01 -0.53 19.75
CA THR A 508 13.69 -0.09 18.54
C THR A 508 13.97 1.41 18.51
N GLY A 509 13.18 2.21 19.24
CA GLY A 509 13.37 3.65 19.35
C GLY A 509 12.25 4.34 20.14
N LEU A 510 12.46 5.62 20.42
CA LEU A 510 11.54 6.52 21.13
C LEU A 510 11.29 7.75 20.27
N ASP A 511 10.07 8.30 20.33
CA ASP A 511 9.79 9.64 19.79
C ASP A 511 9.88 10.72 20.89
N SER A 512 9.88 11.99 20.50
CA SER A 512 9.95 13.12 21.42
C SER A 512 8.77 13.20 22.39
N SER A 513 7.59 12.67 21.99
CA SER A 513 6.39 12.67 22.84
C SER A 513 6.48 11.63 23.95
N THR A 514 7.24 10.54 23.73
CA THR A 514 7.53 9.51 24.74
C THR A 514 8.31 10.09 25.90
N ILE A 515 9.23 11.01 25.63
CA ILE A 515 10.02 11.71 26.67
C ILE A 515 9.10 12.48 27.62
N ASN A 516 8.09 13.18 27.08
CA ASN A 516 7.08 13.86 27.91
C ASN A 516 6.28 12.88 28.78
N SER A 517 6.06 11.66 28.31
CA SER A 517 5.40 10.62 29.08
C SER A 517 6.29 10.12 30.22
N PHE A 518 7.59 9.99 30.01
CA PHE A 518 8.55 9.67 31.06
C PHE A 518 8.73 10.83 32.07
N ASN A 519 8.63 12.09 31.65
CA ASN A 519 8.56 13.22 32.57
C ASN A 519 7.34 13.14 33.50
N LYS A 520 6.17 12.78 32.96
CA LYS A 520 4.98 12.52 33.79
C LYS A 520 5.19 11.36 34.75
N LEU A 521 5.83 10.28 34.28
CA LEU A 521 6.17 9.12 35.11
C LEU A 521 7.14 9.52 36.23
N HIS A 522 8.10 10.39 35.98
CA HIS A 522 9.02 10.91 37.01
C HIS A 522 8.25 11.64 38.10
N ILE A 523 7.33 12.55 37.74
CA ILE A 523 6.45 13.24 38.71
C ILE A 523 5.58 12.23 39.49
N MET A 524 5.09 11.18 38.83
CA MET A 524 4.32 10.13 39.51
C MET A 524 5.20 9.34 40.48
N ALA A 525 6.45 9.01 40.10
CA ALA A 525 7.41 8.32 40.94
C ALA A 525 7.75 9.12 42.21
N GLU A 526 7.93 10.43 42.06
CA GLU A 526 8.17 11.35 43.19
C GLU A 526 6.96 11.39 44.14
N ASN A 527 5.74 11.59 43.62
CA ASN A 527 4.52 11.72 44.43
C ASN A 527 4.11 10.42 45.13
N LYS A 528 4.34 9.27 44.49
CA LYS A 528 3.94 7.93 45.00
C LYS A 528 5.10 7.19 45.68
N VAL A 529 6.30 7.74 45.63
CA VAL A 529 7.53 7.21 46.27
C VAL A 529 7.86 5.81 45.76
N PHE A 530 8.09 5.67 44.45
CA PHE A 530 8.63 4.47 43.82
C PHE A 530 9.80 4.79 42.92
N ARG A 531 10.67 3.84 42.63
CA ARG A 531 11.81 3.99 41.74
C ARG A 531 11.55 3.31 40.40
N VAL A 532 12.10 3.87 39.33
CA VAL A 532 11.98 3.36 37.96
C VAL A 532 13.36 2.95 37.45
N LEU A 533 13.48 1.71 37.01
CA LEU A 533 14.71 1.13 36.48
C LEU A 533 14.61 0.95 34.98
N PHE A 534 15.61 1.45 34.27
CA PHE A 534 15.75 1.29 32.82
C PHE A 534 16.83 0.25 32.55
N CYS A 535 16.42 -0.95 32.11
CA CYS A 535 17.32 -2.06 31.85
C CYS A 535 17.56 -2.24 30.35
N ASP A 536 18.81 -2.51 29.94
CA ASP A 536 19.24 -2.78 28.55
C ASP A 536 18.86 -1.65 27.56
N ILE A 537 18.87 -0.40 28.01
CA ILE A 537 18.57 0.76 27.16
C ILE A 537 19.74 1.04 26.22
N LYS A 538 19.45 1.26 24.94
CA LYS A 538 20.49 1.58 23.94
C LYS A 538 21.00 3.00 24.12
N LYS A 539 22.30 3.21 23.91
CA LYS A 539 22.98 4.51 24.12
C LYS A 539 22.26 5.70 23.50
N PHE A 540 21.71 5.56 22.27
CA PHE A 540 21.03 6.68 21.61
C PHE A 540 19.70 7.06 22.29
N MET A 541 18.99 6.09 22.90
CA MET A 541 17.76 6.34 23.67
C MET A 541 18.09 6.93 25.04
N ALA A 542 19.12 6.41 25.70
CA ALA A 542 19.61 6.98 26.97
C ALA A 542 20.04 8.45 26.76
N GLN A 543 20.72 8.78 25.66
CA GLN A 543 21.06 10.17 25.31
C GLN A 543 19.84 11.05 25.11
N GLN A 544 18.76 10.55 24.49
CA GLN A 544 17.52 11.31 24.34
C GLN A 544 16.89 11.63 25.71
N LEU A 545 16.90 10.68 26.65
CA LEU A 545 16.40 10.90 28.01
C LEU A 545 17.33 11.80 28.83
N ALA A 546 18.63 11.75 28.58
CA ALA A 546 19.62 12.61 29.25
C ALA A 546 19.47 14.10 28.89
N VAL A 547 19.07 14.42 27.65
CA VAL A 547 18.82 15.81 27.23
C VAL A 547 17.77 16.49 28.10
N GLU A 548 16.77 15.73 28.57
CA GLU A 548 15.69 16.23 29.43
C GLU A 548 15.97 15.97 30.95
N GLY A 549 17.18 15.55 31.31
CA GLY A 549 17.59 15.33 32.70
C GLY A 549 16.97 14.10 33.36
N LEU A 550 16.45 13.14 32.57
CA LEU A 550 15.83 11.93 33.08
C LEU A 550 16.83 10.80 33.35
N LEU A 551 17.96 10.77 32.64
CA LEU A 551 19.04 9.78 32.83
C LEU A 551 20.41 10.41 32.50
N PRO A 552 21.38 10.52 33.46
CA PRO A 552 21.20 10.19 34.86
C PRO A 552 20.25 11.16 35.58
N ASP A 553 19.53 10.68 36.58
CA ASP A 553 18.60 11.46 37.39
C ASP A 553 19.21 11.82 38.74
N ASP A 554 19.35 13.11 39.01
CA ASP A 554 19.94 13.62 40.26
C ASP A 554 19.09 13.31 41.51
N SER A 555 17.80 13.04 41.34
CA SER A 555 16.91 12.65 42.44
C SER A 555 17.07 11.17 42.84
N GLY A 556 17.71 10.35 42.01
CA GLY A 556 17.86 8.90 42.23
C GLY A 556 16.56 8.11 42.08
N LEU A 557 15.52 8.69 41.48
CA LEU A 557 14.27 8.00 41.19
C LEU A 557 14.35 7.15 39.92
N PHE A 558 15.12 7.62 38.92
CA PHE A 558 15.35 6.91 37.67
C PHE A 558 16.77 6.33 37.66
N LEU A 559 16.88 5.04 37.47
CA LEU A 559 18.15 4.29 37.56
C LEU A 559 18.36 3.53 36.22
N GLU A 560 19.62 3.47 35.76
CA GLU A 560 20.00 2.69 34.59
C GLU A 560 20.78 1.44 34.96
N PHE A 561 20.43 0.30 34.35
CA PHE A 561 21.12 -0.98 34.52
C PHE A 561 21.49 -1.60 33.17
N SER A 562 22.61 -2.35 33.17
CA SER A 562 23.14 -3.01 31.98
C SER A 562 22.16 -4.02 31.34
N ASP A 563 21.37 -4.67 32.15
CA ASP A 563 20.37 -5.68 31.78
C ASP A 563 19.33 -5.88 32.88
N LEU A 564 18.28 -6.65 32.55
CA LEU A 564 17.18 -6.92 33.46
C LEU A 564 17.62 -7.68 34.71
N ASP A 565 18.60 -8.59 34.58
CA ASP A 565 19.06 -9.44 35.71
C ASP A 565 19.74 -8.61 36.81
N HIS A 566 20.58 -7.64 36.41
CA HIS A 566 21.21 -6.73 37.39
C HIS A 566 20.20 -5.74 37.99
N GLY A 567 19.20 -5.29 37.21
CA GLY A 567 18.12 -4.47 37.74
C GLY A 567 17.26 -5.21 38.79
N LEU A 568 16.95 -6.48 38.51
CA LEU A 568 16.23 -7.35 39.46
C LEU A 568 17.05 -7.62 40.72
N GLU A 569 18.33 -7.98 40.58
CA GLU A 569 19.24 -8.19 41.72
C GLU A 569 19.24 -6.98 42.66
N TRP A 570 19.39 -5.78 42.08
CA TRP A 570 19.39 -4.55 42.86
C TRP A 570 18.07 -4.34 43.62
N CYS A 571 16.92 -4.57 43.00
CA CYS A 571 15.61 -4.46 43.65
C CYS A 571 15.46 -5.50 44.79
N GLU A 572 15.88 -6.75 44.56
CA GLU A 572 15.82 -7.84 45.53
C GLU A 572 16.72 -7.56 46.72
N GLU A 573 17.94 -7.02 46.51
CA GLU A 573 18.86 -6.60 47.59
C GLU A 573 18.24 -5.48 48.42
N GLN A 574 17.64 -4.46 47.80
CA GLN A 574 16.96 -3.39 48.53
C GLN A 574 15.80 -3.91 49.40
N ILE A 575 15.06 -4.93 48.94
CA ILE A 575 13.98 -5.56 49.72
C ILE A 575 14.55 -6.34 50.87
N ILE A 576 15.64 -7.07 50.68
CA ILE A 576 16.32 -7.84 51.72
C ILE A 576 16.87 -6.89 52.80
N ASP A 577 17.58 -5.83 52.43
CA ASP A 577 18.14 -4.84 53.34
C ASP A 577 17.06 -4.16 54.20
N GLN A 578 15.89 -3.85 53.60
CA GLN A 578 14.75 -3.28 54.34
C GLN A 578 14.17 -4.25 55.37
N GLU A 579 14.07 -5.55 55.05
CA GLU A 579 13.57 -6.56 55.98
C GLU A 579 14.58 -6.88 57.07
N GLU A 580 15.89 -6.92 56.75
CA GLU A 580 16.95 -7.07 57.77
C GLU A 580 17.01 -5.88 58.73
N ALA A 581 16.88 -4.66 58.21
CA ALA A 581 16.81 -3.44 59.04
C ALA A 581 15.58 -3.45 59.97
N ALA A 582 14.46 -4.03 59.52
CA ALA A 582 13.25 -4.18 60.35
C ALA A 582 13.37 -5.30 61.38
N THR A 583 14.30 -6.26 61.18
CA THR A 583 14.44 -7.47 62.00
C THR A 583 15.67 -7.45 62.93
N VAL A 584 16.39 -6.32 63.06
CA VAL A 584 17.69 -6.15 63.76
C VAL A 584 17.70 -6.58 65.27
N GLU A 585 16.62 -7.17 65.82
CA GLU A 585 16.64 -7.72 67.18
C GLU A 585 16.91 -9.25 67.32
N SER A 586 17.03 -9.98 66.21
CA SER A 586 17.43 -11.41 66.36
C SER A 586 18.09 -11.88 65.03
N ILE A 587 19.34 -12.21 65.13
CA ILE A 587 20.08 -13.30 64.51
C ILE A 587 21.50 -12.84 64.10
N LYS A 588 22.42 -12.99 65.09
CA LYS A 588 23.81 -13.33 64.81
C LYS A 588 23.93 -14.82 65.05
N THR A 589 23.92 -15.62 64.03
CA THR A 589 24.56 -16.94 63.96
C THR A 589 24.48 -17.46 62.50
N SER A 590 25.41 -17.05 61.64
CA SER A 590 25.81 -17.92 60.56
C SER A 590 26.75 -18.99 61.14
N GLU A 591 26.32 -20.26 61.17
CA GLU A 591 27.26 -21.33 61.33
C GLU A 591 28.29 -21.32 60.23
N SER A 592 29.58 -21.12 60.58
CA SER A 592 30.68 -21.09 59.62
C SER A 592 30.71 -22.38 58.80
N PHE A 593 30.97 -22.28 57.51
CA PHE A 593 31.19 -23.40 56.58
C PHE A 593 32.08 -24.51 57.20
N LYS A 594 33.11 -24.14 57.95
CA LYS A 594 33.99 -25.05 58.65
C LYS A 594 33.27 -25.98 59.61
N THR A 595 32.16 -25.60 60.19
CA THR A 595 31.38 -26.44 61.13
C THR A 595 30.54 -27.49 60.38
N ARG A 596 30.15 -27.24 59.13
CA ARG A 596 29.36 -28.19 58.34
C ARG A 596 30.19 -29.29 57.63
N PHE A 597 31.48 -29.05 57.38
CA PHE A 597 32.35 -29.95 56.61
C PHE A 597 33.64 -30.31 57.36
N VAL A 598 33.57 -30.41 58.69
CA VAL A 598 34.73 -30.69 59.57
C VAL A 598 35.52 -31.90 59.10
N ASP A 599 34.85 -32.96 58.65
CA ASP A 599 35.51 -34.25 58.32
C ASP A 599 36.31 -34.21 57.02
N ILE A 600 36.04 -33.25 56.13
CA ILE A 600 36.74 -33.13 54.82
C ILE A 600 37.51 -31.82 54.65
N ALA A 601 37.41 -30.90 55.61
CA ALA A 601 38.08 -29.60 55.61
C ALA A 601 39.60 -29.68 55.47
N ILE A 602 40.20 -30.77 55.96
CA ILE A 602 41.64 -31.06 55.90
C ILE A 602 42.15 -31.25 54.44
N TYR A 603 41.25 -31.54 53.50
CA TYR A 603 41.60 -31.71 52.08
C TYR A 603 41.43 -30.43 51.26
N PHE A 604 40.89 -29.35 51.87
CA PHE A 604 40.70 -28.07 51.16
C PHE A 604 41.92 -27.18 51.29
N LYS A 605 42.22 -26.48 50.19
CA LYS A 605 43.23 -25.42 50.16
C LYS A 605 42.50 -24.08 50.06
N THR A 606 42.63 -23.24 51.08
CA THR A 606 42.07 -21.88 51.04
C THR A 606 42.82 -21.03 50.02
N MET A 607 42.09 -20.29 49.21
CA MET A 607 42.60 -19.37 48.18
C MET A 607 41.88 -18.03 48.31
N ASP A 608 42.65 -16.97 48.58
CA ASP A 608 42.13 -15.60 48.56
C ASP A 608 42.32 -15.01 47.14
N VAL A 609 41.23 -14.60 46.55
CA VAL A 609 41.23 -14.03 45.19
C VAL A 609 40.77 -12.57 45.21
N LYS A 610 41.39 -11.74 44.36
CA LYS A 610 40.98 -10.34 44.21
C LYS A 610 39.71 -10.24 43.36
N PRO A 611 38.90 -9.21 43.56
CA PRO A 611 37.76 -8.93 42.68
C PRO A 611 38.18 -8.91 41.21
N GLY A 612 37.40 -9.54 40.33
CA GLY A 612 37.67 -9.63 38.88
C GLY A 612 38.66 -10.74 38.48
N THR A 613 39.15 -11.59 39.46
CA THR A 613 40.00 -12.73 39.11
C THR A 613 39.20 -13.84 38.46
N LEU A 614 39.64 -14.31 37.29
CA LEU A 614 39.05 -15.46 36.60
C LEU A 614 39.51 -16.75 37.28
N ILE A 615 38.58 -17.51 37.85
CA ILE A 615 38.85 -18.75 38.58
C ILE A 615 38.77 -19.95 37.66
N ILE A 616 37.75 -20.00 36.81
CA ILE A 616 37.49 -21.04 35.80
C ILE A 616 37.26 -20.38 34.47
N GLU A 617 37.96 -20.84 33.44
CA GLU A 617 37.82 -20.30 32.07
C GLU A 617 36.94 -21.22 31.22
N GLN A 618 36.03 -20.63 30.47
CA GLN A 618 35.12 -21.37 29.58
C GLN A 618 35.89 -22.22 28.57
N GLY A 619 35.55 -23.50 28.45
CA GLY A 619 36.14 -24.43 27.51
C GLY A 619 37.47 -25.10 27.98
N LYS A 620 37.96 -24.78 29.20
CA LYS A 620 39.10 -25.51 29.82
C LYS A 620 38.63 -26.66 30.68
N ASP A 621 39.43 -27.68 30.80
CA ASP A 621 39.16 -28.81 31.70
C ASP A 621 39.08 -28.37 33.15
N PRO A 622 38.10 -28.88 33.92
CA PRO A 622 37.94 -28.52 35.34
C PRO A 622 39.15 -29.01 36.16
N ASN A 623 39.75 -28.11 36.90
CA ASN A 623 40.95 -28.38 37.71
C ASN A 623 40.66 -28.63 39.17
N GLY A 624 39.36 -28.55 39.60
CA GLY A 624 38.96 -28.79 40.96
C GLY A 624 37.47 -28.45 41.22
N ILE A 625 37.08 -28.66 42.44
CA ILE A 625 35.79 -28.23 43.00
C ILE A 625 36.07 -27.07 43.94
N TYR A 626 35.36 -25.97 43.77
CA TYR A 626 35.53 -24.77 44.59
C TYR A 626 34.32 -24.57 45.48
N PHE A 627 34.58 -24.21 46.74
CA PHE A 627 33.58 -23.84 47.73
C PHE A 627 33.80 -22.38 48.11
N ILE A 628 32.75 -21.61 48.17
CA ILE A 628 32.81 -20.20 48.56
C ILE A 628 32.74 -20.15 50.09
N GLU A 629 33.80 -19.70 50.74
CA GLU A 629 33.82 -19.50 52.20
C GLU A 629 33.32 -18.11 52.57
N SER A 630 33.65 -17.12 51.75
CA SER A 630 33.16 -15.75 51.86
C SER A 630 33.28 -15.01 50.55
N GLY A 631 32.37 -14.11 50.28
CA GLY A 631 32.33 -13.30 49.07
C GLY A 631 31.37 -13.84 48.02
N ARG A 632 31.50 -13.32 46.75
CA ARG A 632 30.59 -13.65 45.64
C ARG A 632 31.36 -14.07 44.41
N ILE A 633 30.92 -15.13 43.74
CA ILE A 633 31.43 -15.60 42.46
C ILE A 633 30.32 -15.49 41.41
N THR A 634 30.65 -14.97 40.24
CA THR A 634 29.71 -14.88 39.11
C THR A 634 30.14 -15.84 37.99
N VAL A 635 29.23 -16.69 37.54
CA VAL A 635 29.38 -17.54 36.35
C VAL A 635 28.82 -16.81 35.17
N GLN A 636 29.67 -16.58 34.17
CA GLN A 636 29.31 -15.86 32.94
C GLN A 636 29.56 -16.74 31.73
N LEU A 637 28.74 -16.57 30.71
CA LEU A 637 28.94 -17.14 29.38
C LEU A 637 29.49 -16.04 28.44
N GLU A 638 30.68 -16.24 27.95
CA GLU A 638 31.29 -15.38 26.95
C GLU A 638 30.66 -15.69 25.59
N THR A 639 30.02 -14.68 24.97
CA THR A 639 29.36 -14.84 23.67
C THR A 639 30.26 -14.38 22.53
N GLU A 640 30.07 -14.97 21.33
CA GLU A 640 30.82 -14.60 20.10
C GLU A 640 30.76 -13.10 19.74
N LYS A 641 29.83 -12.36 20.34
CA LYS A 641 29.64 -10.91 20.15
C LYS A 641 30.29 -10.04 21.22
N GLY A 642 31.06 -10.65 22.15
CA GLY A 642 31.78 -9.93 23.20
C GLY A 642 30.90 -9.32 24.30
N LYS A 643 29.65 -9.81 24.46
CA LYS A 643 28.78 -9.48 25.60
C LYS A 643 28.72 -10.72 26.50
N ASP A 644 29.17 -10.57 27.75
CA ASP A 644 29.08 -11.63 28.74
C ASP A 644 27.66 -11.73 29.27
N ILE A 645 27.13 -12.96 29.30
CA ILE A 645 25.81 -13.24 29.88
C ILE A 645 26.01 -13.89 31.23
N ARG A 646 25.50 -13.27 32.30
CA ARG A 646 25.51 -13.86 33.64
C ARG A 646 24.55 -15.04 33.69
N LEU A 647 25.10 -16.22 33.96
CA LEU A 647 24.33 -17.45 34.15
C LEU A 647 23.89 -17.62 35.60
N LYS A 648 24.78 -17.31 36.55
CA LYS A 648 24.51 -17.46 37.97
C LYS A 648 25.49 -16.62 38.78
N SER A 649 25.04 -16.07 39.92
CA SER A 649 25.91 -15.57 40.97
C SER A 649 25.69 -16.38 42.25
N MET A 650 26.77 -16.75 42.87
CA MET A 650 26.79 -17.57 44.10
C MET A 650 27.55 -16.80 45.16
N GLY A 651 26.98 -16.74 46.38
CA GLY A 651 27.59 -16.16 47.58
C GLY A 651 27.79 -17.20 48.66
N ASP A 652 28.32 -16.76 49.82
CA ASP A 652 28.46 -17.54 51.05
C ASP A 652 27.11 -17.89 51.71
#